data_de02e5f4482b3faa12b67a889af4e672
#
_entry.id   de02e5f4482b3faa12b67a889af4e672
#
_cell.length_a   1.000
_cell.length_b   1.000
_cell.length_c   1.000
_cell.angle_alpha   90.00
_cell.angle_beta   90.00
_cell.angle_gamma   90.00
#
_symmetry.space_group_name_H-M   'P 1'
#
loop_
_entity.id
_entity.type
_entity.pdbx_description
1 polymer ?
#
loop_
_entity_poly.entity_id
_entity_poly.type
_entity_poly.pdbx_seq_one_letter_code
_entity_poly.pdbx_strand_id
1 'polypeptide(L)'
;MSSLTASRPPANAAAQAPERGAATLLERRLRRLGLTEPMDFALHLPLRYEDETRVVPIAELRPGAACLVEGEITHAEVKFGARRQLLATIADASGELQLRWLNFYPSQQKQVAVGKRVRARGEVRGGMFGREIVHPRVTNADGVLPQALTPVYPTTEGLAQPALRRAISQAMAQLDLTDTLPSAVRGRYDLMDFGAAVRMLHAPPPGVSETALMEHSHPAWHRVKFDELLAQQLSLAAARAARRAKRARPLPADRSEDGLLARLRAELPFTLTNAQRRVVKEISGDLGKRFPMHRLLQGDVGSGKTVVAAIAAAQAIQNGAQVALMAPTEILAEQHFSKLVDWLTPIGVRVAWLTGSLNTRARKSAIAAAADGTADLLIGTQAVIQDHVAFHDLGLVIVDEQHRFGVGQRLALARKGEGGGARGPVVPHQLNMSATPIPRTLAMTVFADLDVSVIDELPPGRTPVVTKLVGEARRDEVIAHIAAAVRAGQQAYWVCPLVEESEALELQTAVDTYALMQSELPDLRIGLVHGRLPSAEKAQVMAAFRAAEIDLLVATTVIEVGVDVPKASVMVIEHAERFGLAQLHQLRGRVGRGAAESVCVLLYQTPLSRIARERLRAMFETHDGFEIARRDLEQRGPGEFLGKRQSGMALLRFADLQEDAALAVQAREAAASLREEMPDVADAHLNRWLRGREDFLRT
;
A
#
# COMPACT_ATOMS: atom_id res chain seq x y z
N MET A 1 14.92 -78.01 28.86
CA MET A 1 16.18 -78.17 28.12
C MET A 1 16.26 -77.14 27.04
N SER A 2 17.36 -76.42 27.08
CA SER A 2 17.96 -75.54 26.08
C SER A 2 17.25 -74.23 25.70
N SER A 3 17.70 -73.21 26.38
CA SER A 3 17.66 -71.79 26.02
C SER A 3 18.43 -71.49 24.71
N LEU A 4 17.85 -70.70 23.84
CA LEU A 4 18.58 -70.01 22.79
C LEU A 4 18.38 -68.49 22.99
N THR A 5 19.42 -67.86 23.46
CA THR A 5 19.60 -66.41 23.57
C THR A 5 19.87 -65.87 22.16
N ALA A 6 19.02 -65.01 21.64
CA ALA A 6 19.24 -64.20 20.46
C ALA A 6 19.93 -62.87 20.84
N SER A 7 21.15 -62.70 20.38
CA SER A 7 21.94 -61.50 20.54
C SER A 7 21.40 -60.35 19.67
N ARG A 8 21.22 -59.18 20.30
CA ARG A 8 20.90 -57.88 19.72
C ARG A 8 22.12 -57.36 18.96
N PRO A 9 22.01 -56.83 17.73
CA PRO A 9 23.11 -56.12 17.08
C PRO A 9 23.30 -54.73 17.70
N PRO A 10 24.52 -54.15 17.67
CA PRO A 10 24.83 -52.85 18.29
C PRO A 10 24.17 -51.71 17.54
N ALA A 11 23.66 -50.73 18.34
CA ALA A 11 23.11 -49.51 17.87
C ALA A 11 24.11 -48.69 17.02
N ASN A 12 23.73 -48.40 15.81
CA ASN A 12 24.44 -47.52 14.90
C ASN A 12 24.54 -46.13 15.51
N ALA A 13 25.74 -45.61 15.69
CA ALA A 13 26.02 -44.24 16.09
C ALA A 13 25.54 -43.31 15.00
N ALA A 14 24.38 -42.69 15.21
CA ALA A 14 23.95 -41.54 14.44
C ALA A 14 24.96 -40.41 14.73
N ALA A 15 25.73 -40.02 13.70
CA ALA A 15 26.59 -38.86 13.73
C ALA A 15 25.73 -37.63 14.11
N GLN A 16 25.91 -37.12 15.31
CA GLN A 16 25.35 -35.85 15.75
C GLN A 16 25.96 -34.76 14.86
N ALA A 17 25.10 -34.09 14.08
CA ALA A 17 25.46 -32.84 13.44
C ALA A 17 25.89 -31.84 14.53
N PRO A 18 26.96 -31.03 14.31
CA PRO A 18 27.45 -30.13 15.32
C PRO A 18 26.31 -29.14 15.71
N GLU A 19 25.97 -29.12 16.99
CA GLU A 19 25.09 -28.10 17.59
C GLU A 19 25.61 -26.72 17.17
N ARG A 20 24.79 -25.97 16.46
CA ARG A 20 25.05 -24.55 16.16
C ARG A 20 25.19 -23.83 17.48
N GLY A 21 26.41 -23.39 17.83
CA GLY A 21 26.72 -22.65 19.04
C GLY A 21 25.75 -21.48 19.23
N ALA A 22 25.41 -21.18 20.48
CA ALA A 22 24.50 -20.09 20.82
C ALA A 22 24.95 -18.78 20.15
N ALA A 23 24.08 -18.16 19.36
CA ALA A 23 24.38 -16.95 18.62
C ALA A 23 24.92 -15.85 19.57
N THR A 24 26.01 -15.22 19.19
CA THR A 24 26.62 -14.12 19.96
C THR A 24 25.65 -12.95 20.12
N LEU A 25 25.89 -12.11 21.13
CA LEU A 25 25.07 -10.89 21.33
C LEU A 25 25.06 -9.99 20.08
N LEU A 26 26.19 -9.93 19.36
CA LEU A 26 26.33 -9.17 18.13
C LEU A 26 25.45 -9.78 17.02
N GLU A 27 25.51 -11.10 16.80
CA GLU A 27 24.69 -11.78 15.81
C GLU A 27 23.19 -11.61 16.06
N ARG A 28 22.75 -11.67 17.33
CA ARG A 28 21.33 -11.42 17.69
C ARG A 28 20.91 -10.00 17.35
N ARG A 29 21.77 -9.01 17.52
CA ARG A 29 21.49 -7.60 17.19
C ARG A 29 21.48 -7.37 15.67
N LEU A 30 22.39 -8.00 14.94
CA LEU A 30 22.40 -7.95 13.47
C LEU A 30 21.13 -8.59 12.88
N ARG A 31 20.70 -9.73 13.43
CA ARG A 31 19.43 -10.37 13.02
C ARG A 31 18.20 -9.49 13.28
N ARG A 32 18.19 -8.69 14.36
CA ARG A 32 17.11 -7.71 14.60
C ARG A 32 17.03 -6.61 13.54
N LEU A 33 18.16 -6.29 12.89
CA LEU A 33 18.21 -5.38 11.74
C LEU A 33 17.87 -6.08 10.42
N GLY A 34 17.58 -7.39 10.42
CA GLY A 34 17.37 -8.17 9.22
C GLY A 34 18.64 -8.52 8.46
N LEU A 35 19.84 -8.37 9.11
CA LEU A 35 21.13 -8.70 8.52
C LEU A 35 21.44 -10.17 8.82
N THR A 36 21.02 -11.06 7.95
CA THR A 36 21.14 -12.52 8.09
C THR A 36 22.01 -13.12 7.00
N GLU A 37 21.86 -12.65 5.77
CA GLU A 37 22.59 -13.11 4.60
C GLU A 37 23.66 -12.10 4.17
N PRO A 38 24.74 -12.51 3.51
CA PRO A 38 25.81 -11.58 3.10
C PRO A 38 25.31 -10.40 2.26
N MET A 39 24.31 -10.61 1.38
CA MET A 39 23.74 -9.55 0.55
C MET A 39 22.96 -8.52 1.39
N ASP A 40 22.38 -8.92 2.53
CA ASP A 40 21.71 -7.97 3.43
C ASP A 40 22.67 -6.89 3.93
N PHE A 41 23.94 -7.25 4.17
CA PHE A 41 24.98 -6.29 4.58
C PHE A 41 25.38 -5.35 3.44
N ALA A 42 25.48 -5.86 2.21
CA ALA A 42 25.79 -5.04 1.04
C ALA A 42 24.66 -4.05 0.70
N LEU A 43 23.42 -4.44 0.96
CA LEU A 43 22.23 -3.59 0.77
C LEU A 43 21.79 -2.87 2.03
N HIS A 44 22.56 -2.90 3.13
CA HIS A 44 22.33 -2.07 4.30
C HIS A 44 23.07 -0.74 4.13
N LEU A 45 22.49 0.14 3.31
CA LEU A 45 23.14 1.37 2.87
C LEU A 45 23.14 2.45 3.94
N PRO A 46 24.13 3.37 3.92
CA PRO A 46 24.23 4.45 4.90
C PRO A 46 23.07 5.44 4.81
N LEU A 47 22.64 5.98 5.95
CA LEU A 47 21.68 7.09 6.04
C LEU A 47 22.32 8.43 5.75
N ARG A 48 23.60 8.59 6.12
CA ARG A 48 24.40 9.80 5.92
C ARG A 48 25.87 9.48 6.00
N TYR A 49 26.67 10.45 5.65
CA TYR A 49 28.13 10.36 5.66
C TYR A 49 28.72 11.40 6.60
N GLU A 50 29.91 11.12 7.08
CA GLU A 50 30.68 11.97 7.95
C GLU A 50 32.05 12.18 7.31
N ASP A 51 32.41 13.44 6.93
CA ASP A 51 33.73 13.74 6.41
C ASP A 51 34.75 13.75 7.59
N GLU A 52 35.51 12.69 7.69
CA GLU A 52 36.64 12.52 8.60
C GLU A 52 37.96 12.42 7.83
N THR A 53 37.94 12.71 6.52
CA THR A 53 39.11 12.55 5.63
C THR A 53 40.11 13.70 5.75
N ARG A 54 39.70 14.84 6.28
CA ARG A 54 40.52 16.04 6.44
C ARG A 54 40.36 16.68 7.83
N VAL A 55 41.42 17.17 8.35
CA VAL A 55 41.42 18.06 9.53
C VAL A 55 41.23 19.49 9.04
N VAL A 56 40.31 20.22 9.69
CA VAL A 56 40.05 21.64 9.40
C VAL A 56 40.78 22.49 10.47
N PRO A 57 41.58 23.50 10.09
CA PRO A 57 42.15 24.42 11.03
C PRO A 57 41.07 25.14 11.85
N ILE A 58 41.31 25.33 13.14
CA ILE A 58 40.34 25.95 14.06
C ILE A 58 39.93 27.35 13.62
N ALA A 59 40.84 28.13 13.01
CA ALA A 59 40.53 29.46 12.47
C ALA A 59 39.49 29.45 11.34
N GLU A 60 39.45 28.40 10.53
CA GLU A 60 38.57 28.26 9.37
C GLU A 60 37.16 27.72 9.69
N LEU A 61 36.90 27.37 10.92
CA LEU A 61 35.64 26.80 11.37
C LEU A 61 34.49 27.80 11.18
N ARG A 62 33.36 27.32 10.65
CA ARG A 62 32.13 28.10 10.48
C ARG A 62 31.02 27.53 11.37
N PRO A 63 30.25 28.38 12.08
CA PRO A 63 29.09 27.94 12.83
C PRO A 63 28.09 27.19 11.94
N GLY A 64 27.52 26.10 12.45
CA GLY A 64 26.61 25.22 11.71
C GLY A 64 27.31 24.14 10.87
N ALA A 65 28.62 24.21 10.67
CA ALA A 65 29.36 23.20 9.92
C ALA A 65 29.81 22.06 10.85
N ALA A 66 29.67 20.82 10.38
CA ALA A 66 30.32 19.66 11.00
C ALA A 66 31.77 19.62 10.54
N CYS A 67 32.70 19.44 11.50
CA CYS A 67 34.13 19.44 11.21
C CYS A 67 34.90 18.39 12.05
N LEU A 68 36.09 18.03 11.59
CA LEU A 68 37.09 17.31 12.34
C LEU A 68 38.25 18.26 12.59
N VAL A 69 38.57 18.50 13.86
CA VAL A 69 39.73 19.28 14.30
C VAL A 69 40.72 18.38 14.97
N GLU A 70 42.01 18.71 14.87
CA GLU A 70 43.08 18.03 15.56
C GLU A 70 43.92 19.07 16.32
N GLY A 71 44.20 18.80 17.60
CA GLY A 71 44.98 19.71 18.42
C GLY A 71 45.34 19.09 19.77
N GLU A 72 46.04 19.89 20.57
CA GLU A 72 46.41 19.55 21.94
C GLU A 72 45.34 20.08 22.92
N ILE A 73 45.02 19.33 23.94
CA ILE A 73 44.15 19.79 25.03
C ILE A 73 44.95 20.69 25.96
N THR A 74 44.67 22.00 25.93
CA THR A 74 45.33 23.02 26.72
C THR A 74 44.68 23.19 28.09
N HIS A 75 43.39 22.96 28.19
CA HIS A 75 42.61 23.06 29.43
C HIS A 75 41.56 21.98 29.53
N ALA A 76 41.33 21.44 30.72
CA ALA A 76 40.23 20.50 30.97
C ALA A 76 39.72 20.64 32.43
N GLU A 77 38.44 20.92 32.58
CA GLU A 77 37.82 21.09 33.89
C GLU A 77 36.43 20.47 33.95
N VAL A 78 36.03 20.06 35.15
CA VAL A 78 34.66 19.65 35.44
C VAL A 78 33.98 20.78 36.20
N LYS A 79 33.04 21.45 35.56
CA LYS A 79 32.23 22.50 36.22
C LYS A 79 31.02 21.87 36.91
N PHE A 80 30.83 22.30 38.17
CA PHE A 80 29.70 21.96 39.00
C PHE A 80 28.75 23.16 39.00
N GLY A 81 27.58 23.01 38.42
CA GLY A 81 26.48 23.98 38.40
C GLY A 81 25.16 23.23 38.61
N ALA A 82 24.06 23.71 38.00
CA ALA A 82 22.81 22.99 38.02
C ALA A 82 22.90 21.57 37.43
N ARG A 83 23.89 21.34 36.56
CA ARG A 83 24.31 20.02 36.06
C ARG A 83 25.83 19.96 35.96
N ARG A 84 26.41 18.80 36.25
CA ARG A 84 27.85 18.53 36.10
C ARG A 84 28.22 18.51 34.62
N GLN A 85 29.16 19.37 34.18
CA GLN A 85 29.61 19.48 32.79
C GLN A 85 31.14 19.26 32.72
N LEU A 86 31.60 18.63 31.65
CA LEU A 86 33.00 18.56 31.27
C LEU A 86 33.27 19.60 30.19
N LEU A 87 34.23 20.48 30.46
CA LEU A 87 34.75 21.48 29.51
C LEU A 87 36.20 21.17 29.22
N ALA A 88 36.58 21.21 27.94
CA ALA A 88 37.96 21.12 27.54
C ALA A 88 38.24 22.13 26.42
N THR A 89 39.44 22.66 26.35
CA THR A 89 39.89 23.53 25.25
C THR A 89 40.91 22.74 24.45
N ILE A 90 40.63 22.65 23.11
CA ILE A 90 41.57 22.09 22.16
C ILE A 90 42.19 23.24 21.36
N ALA A 91 43.50 23.22 21.18
CA ALA A 91 44.25 24.23 20.44
C ALA A 91 45.07 23.61 19.31
N ASP A 92 45.10 24.29 18.17
CA ASP A 92 46.01 24.03 17.07
C ASP A 92 46.88 25.29 16.78
N ALA A 93 47.68 25.27 15.73
CA ALA A 93 48.50 26.43 15.36
C ALA A 93 47.67 27.65 14.94
N SER A 94 46.39 27.52 14.67
CA SER A 94 45.48 28.52 14.12
C SER A 94 44.53 29.15 15.15
N GLY A 95 44.32 28.50 16.28
CA GLY A 95 43.42 29.01 17.32
C GLY A 95 42.99 27.99 18.37
N GLU A 96 41.96 28.35 19.15
CA GLU A 96 41.41 27.53 20.23
C GLU A 96 39.92 27.30 20.01
N LEU A 97 39.41 26.11 20.44
CA LEU A 97 38.03 25.71 20.34
C LEU A 97 37.56 25.05 21.64
N GLN A 98 36.39 25.42 22.13
CA GLN A 98 35.81 24.81 23.32
C GLN A 98 35.08 23.52 23.01
N LEU A 99 35.35 22.46 23.76
CA LEU A 99 34.63 21.17 23.72
C LEU A 99 33.80 21.05 25.01
N ARG A 100 32.50 20.79 24.87
CA ARG A 100 31.57 20.75 26.00
C ARG A 100 30.75 19.46 26.00
N TRP A 101 30.68 18.80 27.18
CA TRP A 101 29.77 17.67 27.45
C TRP A 101 28.84 18.04 28.60
N LEU A 102 27.54 18.04 28.33
CA LEU A 102 26.49 18.27 29.33
C LEU A 102 26.27 17.03 30.21
N ASN A 103 26.56 15.84 29.67
CA ASN A 103 26.66 14.56 30.37
C ASN A 103 27.91 13.85 29.86
N PHE A 104 28.70 13.26 30.74
CA PHE A 104 29.95 12.61 30.39
C PHE A 104 30.26 11.41 31.27
N TYR A 105 31.04 10.49 30.72
CA TYR A 105 31.58 9.33 31.42
C TYR A 105 33.03 9.57 31.84
N PRO A 106 33.51 8.89 32.89
CA PRO A 106 34.92 9.00 33.31
C PRO A 106 35.93 8.70 32.20
N SER A 107 35.60 7.85 31.26
CA SER A 107 36.42 7.57 30.07
C SER A 107 36.64 8.79 29.19
N GLN A 108 35.61 9.62 28.99
CA GLN A 108 35.72 10.85 28.20
C GLN A 108 36.59 11.89 28.86
N GLN A 109 36.50 12.02 30.18
CA GLN A 109 37.42 12.89 30.96
C GLN A 109 38.88 12.46 30.80
N LYS A 110 39.17 11.14 30.82
CA LYS A 110 40.50 10.61 30.56
C LYS A 110 41.00 10.86 29.14
N GLN A 111 40.10 10.89 28.17
CA GLN A 111 40.44 11.15 26.75
C GLN A 111 40.90 12.58 26.52
N VAL A 112 40.32 13.57 27.22
CA VAL A 112 40.62 14.99 27.09
C VAL A 112 41.52 15.53 28.22
N ALA A 113 42.42 14.71 28.73
CA ALA A 113 43.41 15.16 29.72
C ALA A 113 44.37 16.17 29.06
N VAL A 114 44.77 17.20 29.85
CA VAL A 114 45.72 18.25 29.39
C VAL A 114 46.99 17.61 28.87
N GLY A 115 47.54 18.16 27.79
CA GLY A 115 48.72 17.68 27.08
C GLY A 115 48.46 16.53 26.10
N LYS A 116 47.24 16.02 25.98
CA LYS A 116 46.89 15.01 24.98
C LYS A 116 46.56 15.63 23.64
N ARG A 117 47.15 15.07 22.59
CA ARG A 117 46.78 15.38 21.21
C ARG A 117 45.62 14.50 20.79
N VAL A 118 44.51 15.14 20.42
CA VAL A 118 43.25 14.46 20.07
C VAL A 118 42.63 15.01 18.81
N ARG A 119 41.77 14.20 18.17
CA ARG A 119 40.84 14.63 17.14
C ARG A 119 39.46 14.75 17.74
N ALA A 120 38.85 15.90 17.58
CA ALA A 120 37.48 16.16 18.01
C ALA A 120 36.58 16.44 16.79
N ARG A 121 35.47 15.72 16.72
CA ARG A 121 34.49 15.85 15.66
C ARG A 121 33.14 16.28 16.21
N GLY A 122 32.47 17.21 15.52
CA GLY A 122 31.14 17.67 15.85
C GLY A 122 30.72 18.90 15.05
N GLU A 123 29.52 19.38 15.30
CA GLU A 123 28.99 20.60 14.75
C GLU A 123 29.49 21.82 15.54
N VAL A 124 30.03 22.77 14.84
CA VAL A 124 30.50 24.03 15.45
C VAL A 124 29.32 24.91 15.79
N ARG A 125 29.23 25.37 17.01
CA ARG A 125 28.19 26.31 17.46
C ARG A 125 28.81 27.61 17.94
N GLY A 126 28.08 28.72 17.80
CA GLY A 126 28.40 29.95 18.50
C GLY A 126 28.03 29.81 19.95
N GLY A 127 28.99 29.90 20.85
CA GLY A 127 28.80 29.88 22.30
C GLY A 127 29.02 31.25 22.91
N MET A 128 28.72 31.39 24.20
CA MET A 128 28.85 32.62 24.97
C MET A 128 30.34 33.13 25.10
N PHE A 129 31.31 32.22 24.88
CA PHE A 129 32.74 32.48 24.94
C PHE A 129 33.47 32.18 23.62
N GLY A 130 32.78 32.21 22.49
CA GLY A 130 33.36 31.92 21.18
C GLY A 130 32.75 30.67 20.53
N ARG A 131 33.53 29.98 19.68
CA ARG A 131 33.09 28.76 19.00
C ARG A 131 33.23 27.57 19.95
N GLU A 132 32.22 26.70 19.92
CA GLU A 132 32.23 25.47 20.73
C GLU A 132 31.67 24.28 19.95
N ILE A 133 32.05 23.07 20.33
CA ILE A 133 31.42 21.82 19.93
C ILE A 133 30.79 21.17 21.16
N VAL A 134 29.48 20.92 21.12
CA VAL A 134 28.74 20.25 22.19
C VAL A 134 28.67 18.76 21.91
N HIS A 135 29.03 17.94 22.91
CA HIS A 135 29.13 16.48 22.81
C HIS A 135 30.00 15.99 21.63
N PRO A 136 31.26 16.53 21.47
CA PRO A 136 32.13 16.06 20.42
C PRO A 136 32.49 14.58 20.58
N ARG A 137 32.68 13.92 19.44
CA ARG A 137 33.33 12.60 19.41
C ARG A 137 34.82 12.81 19.39
N VAL A 138 35.50 12.31 20.44
CA VAL A 138 36.96 12.47 20.57
C VAL A 138 37.67 11.13 20.37
N THR A 139 38.75 11.16 19.60
CA THR A 139 39.66 10.02 19.36
C THR A 139 41.11 10.49 19.48
N ASN A 140 42.03 9.55 19.70
CA ASN A 140 43.46 9.87 19.68
C ASN A 140 43.90 10.34 18.28
N ALA A 141 44.88 11.25 18.23
CA ALA A 141 45.38 11.79 16.97
C ALA A 141 46.38 10.86 16.24
N ASP A 142 46.80 9.76 16.87
CA ASP A 142 47.88 8.90 16.35
C ASP A 142 47.47 8.02 15.14
N GLY A 143 46.18 7.99 14.79
CA GLY A 143 45.65 7.17 13.68
C GLY A 143 45.74 7.87 12.32
N VAL A 144 45.89 7.10 11.26
CA VAL A 144 45.75 7.60 9.87
C VAL A 144 44.32 8.08 9.64
N LEU A 145 44.16 9.21 8.91
CA LEU A 145 42.82 9.69 8.53
C LEU A 145 42.16 8.70 7.59
N PRO A 146 40.83 8.55 7.66
CA PRO A 146 40.08 7.76 6.72
C PRO A 146 40.31 8.25 5.28
N GLN A 147 40.46 7.32 4.34
CA GLN A 147 40.62 7.63 2.91
C GLN A 147 39.28 7.77 2.19
N ALA A 148 38.16 7.55 2.88
CA ALA A 148 36.81 7.68 2.37
C ALA A 148 35.90 8.32 3.43
N LEU A 149 34.78 8.89 3.00
CA LEU A 149 33.75 9.39 3.92
C LEU A 149 33.28 8.27 4.83
N THR A 150 33.13 8.59 6.09
CA THR A 150 32.70 7.61 7.13
C THR A 150 31.20 7.40 7.08
N PRO A 151 30.71 6.18 6.73
CA PRO A 151 29.27 5.92 6.64
C PRO A 151 28.61 5.81 8.01
N VAL A 152 27.40 6.33 8.14
CA VAL A 152 26.52 6.17 9.31
C VAL A 152 25.29 5.36 8.89
N TYR A 153 25.20 4.16 9.43
CA TYR A 153 24.15 3.20 9.07
C TYR A 153 22.91 3.29 9.98
N PRO A 154 21.72 2.86 9.50
CA PRO A 154 20.60 2.52 10.36
C PRO A 154 21.04 1.50 11.41
N THR A 155 20.65 1.71 12.67
CA THR A 155 21.06 0.83 13.76
C THR A 155 19.92 0.55 14.73
N THR A 156 20.10 -0.40 15.64
CA THR A 156 19.16 -0.74 16.72
C THR A 156 19.81 -0.51 18.08
N GLU A 157 18.98 -0.47 19.10
CA GLU A 157 19.44 -0.29 20.48
C GLU A 157 20.56 -1.26 20.86
N GLY A 158 21.64 -0.72 21.39
CA GLY A 158 22.80 -1.46 21.83
C GLY A 158 23.80 -1.88 20.76
N LEU A 159 23.54 -1.61 19.45
CA LEU A 159 24.51 -1.88 18.38
C LEU A 159 25.25 -0.60 17.99
N ALA A 160 26.51 -0.52 18.37
CA ALA A 160 27.35 0.65 18.10
C ALA A 160 27.79 0.70 16.63
N GLN A 161 27.86 1.91 16.03
CA GLN A 161 28.28 2.16 14.65
C GLN A 161 29.63 1.50 14.28
N PRO A 162 30.68 1.55 15.12
CA PRO A 162 31.95 0.90 14.78
C PRO A 162 31.86 -0.62 14.64
N ALA A 163 31.01 -1.28 15.45
CA ALA A 163 30.80 -2.72 15.34
C ALA A 163 30.03 -3.07 14.06
N LEU A 164 28.99 -2.27 13.73
CA LEU A 164 28.20 -2.46 12.51
C LEU A 164 29.03 -2.21 11.24
N ARG A 165 29.83 -1.13 11.19
CA ARG A 165 30.77 -0.86 10.09
C ARG A 165 31.76 -2.00 9.86
N ARG A 166 32.31 -2.56 10.94
CA ARG A 166 33.24 -3.69 10.86
C ARG A 166 32.55 -4.93 10.31
N ALA A 167 31.35 -5.25 10.76
CA ALA A 167 30.56 -6.38 10.25
C ALA A 167 30.24 -6.23 8.76
N ILE A 168 29.81 -5.03 8.35
CA ILE A 168 29.54 -4.74 6.92
C ILE A 168 30.82 -4.85 6.08
N SER A 169 31.92 -4.24 6.52
CA SER A 169 33.21 -4.31 5.82
C SER A 169 33.71 -5.76 5.65
N GLN A 170 33.56 -6.59 6.68
CA GLN A 170 33.92 -8.01 6.61
C GLN A 170 33.03 -8.79 5.63
N ALA A 171 31.72 -8.56 5.66
CA ALA A 171 30.79 -9.19 4.71
C ALA A 171 31.09 -8.76 3.27
N MET A 172 31.30 -7.45 3.04
CA MET A 172 31.65 -6.90 1.72
C MET A 172 32.95 -7.47 1.13
N ALA A 173 33.93 -7.78 1.98
CA ALA A 173 35.20 -8.37 1.53
C ALA A 173 35.07 -9.82 1.05
N GLN A 174 34.03 -10.54 1.49
CA GLN A 174 33.78 -11.95 1.17
C GLN A 174 32.69 -12.15 0.12
N LEU A 175 31.93 -11.08 -0.20
CA LEU A 175 30.78 -11.17 -1.08
C LEU A 175 31.19 -11.03 -2.54
N ASP A 176 30.67 -11.94 -3.40
CA ASP A 176 30.73 -11.79 -4.84
C ASP A 176 29.77 -10.69 -5.30
N LEU A 177 30.35 -9.56 -5.71
CA LEU A 177 29.64 -8.39 -6.24
C LEU A 177 29.73 -8.33 -7.78
N THR A 178 30.10 -9.42 -8.44
CA THR A 178 30.09 -9.48 -9.91
C THR A 178 28.73 -9.10 -10.45
N ASP A 179 28.70 -8.25 -11.46
CA ASP A 179 27.45 -7.75 -12.00
C ASP A 179 26.63 -8.89 -12.63
N THR A 180 25.34 -8.92 -12.33
CA THR A 180 24.41 -9.86 -12.99
C THR A 180 23.97 -9.36 -14.36
N LEU A 181 24.04 -8.04 -14.62
CA LEU A 181 23.62 -7.46 -15.89
C LEU A 181 24.78 -7.37 -16.87
N PRO A 182 24.62 -7.87 -18.11
CA PRO A 182 25.60 -7.71 -19.18
C PRO A 182 25.94 -6.25 -19.47
N SER A 183 27.15 -5.98 -19.94
CA SER A 183 27.61 -4.63 -20.29
C SER A 183 26.70 -3.92 -21.30
N ALA A 184 26.14 -4.68 -22.26
CA ALA A 184 25.19 -4.13 -23.24
C ALA A 184 23.91 -3.58 -22.58
N VAL A 185 23.37 -4.28 -21.59
CA VAL A 185 22.19 -3.83 -20.82
C VAL A 185 22.56 -2.60 -19.97
N ARG A 186 23.70 -2.65 -19.29
CA ARG A 186 24.19 -1.52 -18.49
C ARG A 186 24.40 -0.26 -19.36
N GLY A 187 25.00 -0.40 -20.53
CA GLY A 187 25.22 0.72 -21.46
C GLY A 187 23.91 1.32 -22.00
N ARG A 188 22.88 0.46 -22.23
CA ARG A 188 21.57 0.95 -22.70
C ARG A 188 20.86 1.87 -21.71
N TYR A 189 21.03 1.63 -20.42
CA TYR A 189 20.34 2.37 -19.34
C TYR A 189 21.28 3.26 -18.52
N ASP A 190 22.52 3.48 -19.01
CA ASP A 190 23.55 4.28 -18.34
C ASP A 190 23.79 3.87 -16.86
N LEU A 191 23.96 2.59 -16.64
CA LEU A 191 24.10 2.01 -15.29
C LEU A 191 25.57 1.77 -14.93
N MET A 192 25.97 2.21 -13.75
CA MET A 192 27.25 1.81 -13.15
C MET A 192 27.32 0.28 -12.98
N ASP A 193 28.54 -0.26 -12.88
CA ASP A 193 28.74 -1.63 -12.39
C ASP A 193 28.20 -1.79 -10.96
N PHE A 194 27.49 -2.91 -10.68
CA PHE A 194 26.84 -3.12 -9.38
C PHE A 194 27.82 -3.09 -8.21
N GLY A 195 28.94 -3.82 -8.35
CA GLY A 195 29.96 -3.86 -7.30
C GLY A 195 30.62 -2.51 -7.09
N ALA A 196 30.85 -1.73 -8.18
CA ALA A 196 31.36 -0.38 -8.08
C ALA A 196 30.36 0.56 -7.39
N ALA A 197 29.06 0.46 -7.71
CA ALA A 197 28.01 1.27 -7.10
C ALA A 197 27.87 1.00 -5.60
N VAL A 198 27.81 -0.28 -5.21
CA VAL A 198 27.72 -0.68 -3.79
C VAL A 198 28.97 -0.21 -3.01
N ARG A 199 30.18 -0.43 -3.54
CA ARG A 199 31.40 0.06 -2.91
C ARG A 199 31.43 1.58 -2.81
N MET A 200 30.99 2.30 -3.82
CA MET A 200 30.86 3.75 -3.80
C MET A 200 29.93 4.23 -2.67
N LEU A 201 28.80 3.58 -2.45
CA LEU A 201 27.86 3.93 -1.40
C LEU A 201 28.38 3.59 0.02
N HIS A 202 29.20 2.54 0.18
CA HIS A 202 29.77 2.19 1.48
C HIS A 202 31.03 2.95 1.84
N ALA A 203 31.80 3.39 0.87
CA ALA A 203 33.09 4.06 1.07
C ALA A 203 33.33 5.11 -0.03
N PRO A 204 32.54 6.22 -0.07
CA PRO A 204 32.72 7.26 -1.06
C PRO A 204 34.10 7.92 -0.90
N PRO A 205 34.89 8.09 -1.98
CA PRO A 205 36.16 8.78 -1.90
C PRO A 205 35.97 10.26 -1.58
N PRO A 206 37.02 10.96 -1.08
CA PRO A 206 36.98 12.39 -0.86
C PRO A 206 36.67 13.13 -2.18
N GLY A 207 35.84 14.19 -2.11
CA GLY A 207 35.45 14.99 -3.27
C GLY A 207 34.18 14.55 -3.98
N VAL A 208 33.60 13.43 -3.63
CA VAL A 208 32.25 13.07 -4.07
C VAL A 208 31.23 14.01 -3.40
N SER A 209 30.24 14.47 -4.16
CA SER A 209 29.19 15.35 -3.65
C SER A 209 28.39 14.66 -2.54
N GLU A 210 28.56 15.13 -1.30
CA GLU A 210 27.81 14.65 -0.14
C GLU A 210 26.30 14.88 -0.33
N THR A 211 25.93 16.02 -0.92
CA THR A 211 24.55 16.34 -1.27
C THR A 211 23.96 15.30 -2.23
N ALA A 212 24.67 14.94 -3.31
CA ALA A 212 24.18 13.96 -4.27
C ALA A 212 24.01 12.55 -3.64
N LEU A 213 24.87 12.19 -2.69
CA LEU A 213 24.72 10.95 -1.93
C LEU A 213 23.51 10.99 -0.99
N MET A 214 23.27 12.11 -0.32
CA MET A 214 22.17 12.29 0.63
C MET A 214 20.81 12.43 -0.05
N GLU A 215 20.76 13.09 -1.20
CA GLU A 215 19.54 13.24 -2.02
C GLU A 215 19.29 12.03 -2.92
N HIS A 216 20.11 10.99 -2.84
CA HIS A 216 20.02 9.77 -3.66
C HIS A 216 20.07 10.04 -5.17
N SER A 217 20.73 11.15 -5.60
CA SER A 217 20.87 11.54 -7.00
C SER A 217 22.18 11.07 -7.64
N HIS A 218 23.12 10.50 -6.86
CA HIS A 218 24.37 9.96 -7.37
C HIS A 218 24.13 8.71 -8.26
N PRO A 219 24.89 8.49 -9.36
CA PRO A 219 24.73 7.30 -10.25
C PRO A 219 24.75 5.95 -9.54
N ALA A 220 25.43 5.83 -8.41
CA ALA A 220 25.43 4.61 -7.60
C ALA A 220 24.03 4.33 -6.99
N TRP A 221 23.31 5.36 -6.56
CA TRP A 221 21.92 5.24 -6.11
C TRP A 221 20.99 4.88 -7.26
N HIS A 222 21.16 5.52 -8.43
CA HIS A 222 20.41 5.20 -9.64
C HIS A 222 20.54 3.71 -9.99
N ARG A 223 21.75 3.15 -9.87
CA ARG A 223 21.97 1.71 -10.08
C ARG A 223 21.21 0.84 -9.10
N VAL A 224 21.30 1.11 -7.80
CA VAL A 224 20.64 0.30 -6.77
C VAL A 224 19.11 0.37 -6.89
N LYS A 225 18.57 1.56 -7.16
CA LYS A 225 17.15 1.77 -7.40
C LYS A 225 16.67 1.01 -8.64
N PHE A 226 17.44 1.08 -9.74
CA PHE A 226 17.12 0.34 -10.97
C PHE A 226 17.09 -1.17 -10.74
N ASP A 227 18.09 -1.71 -10.06
CA ASP A 227 18.18 -3.14 -9.79
C ASP A 227 17.01 -3.64 -8.92
N GLU A 228 16.63 -2.85 -7.90
CA GLU A 228 15.48 -3.18 -7.07
C GLU A 228 14.17 -3.20 -7.88
N LEU A 229 13.96 -2.18 -8.72
CA LEU A 229 12.80 -2.09 -9.61
C LEU A 229 12.80 -3.21 -10.65
N LEU A 230 13.96 -3.54 -11.21
CA LEU A 230 14.12 -4.64 -12.15
C LEU A 230 13.79 -5.99 -11.50
N ALA A 231 14.30 -6.25 -10.31
CA ALA A 231 13.98 -7.47 -9.57
C ALA A 231 12.48 -7.60 -9.29
N GLN A 232 11.84 -6.49 -8.93
CA GLN A 232 10.39 -6.44 -8.76
C GLN A 232 9.66 -6.78 -10.07
N GLN A 233 10.03 -6.16 -11.20
CA GLN A 233 9.39 -6.41 -12.49
C GLN A 233 9.61 -7.84 -12.98
N LEU A 234 10.79 -8.39 -12.78
CA LEU A 234 11.11 -9.79 -13.10
C LEU A 234 10.28 -10.77 -12.24
N SER A 235 10.12 -10.47 -10.95
CA SER A 235 9.27 -11.26 -10.04
C SER A 235 7.82 -11.29 -10.51
N LEU A 236 7.28 -10.13 -10.86
CA LEU A 236 5.92 -10.00 -11.37
C LEU A 236 5.75 -10.70 -12.72
N ALA A 237 6.75 -10.63 -13.59
CA ALA A 237 6.75 -11.36 -14.86
C ALA A 237 6.79 -12.88 -14.63
N ALA A 238 7.55 -13.36 -13.63
CA ALA A 238 7.59 -14.77 -13.25
C ALA A 238 6.21 -15.24 -12.72
N ALA A 239 5.58 -14.47 -11.85
CA ALA A 239 4.23 -14.77 -11.34
C ALA A 239 3.20 -14.84 -12.48
N ARG A 240 3.27 -13.91 -13.45
CA ARG A 240 2.43 -13.96 -14.67
C ARG A 240 2.65 -15.20 -15.50
N ALA A 241 3.93 -15.58 -15.72
CA ALA A 241 4.27 -16.77 -16.46
C ALA A 241 3.75 -18.04 -15.78
N ALA A 242 3.96 -18.15 -14.47
CA ALA A 242 3.43 -19.26 -13.65
C ALA A 242 1.89 -19.36 -13.72
N ARG A 243 1.19 -18.23 -13.71
CA ARG A 243 -0.27 -18.21 -13.88
C ARG A 243 -0.68 -18.65 -15.29
N ARG A 244 -0.01 -18.15 -16.34
CA ARG A 244 -0.30 -18.53 -17.74
C ARG A 244 -0.02 -20.00 -18.02
N ALA A 245 0.82 -20.66 -17.23
CA ALA A 245 1.05 -22.11 -17.31
C ALA A 245 -0.13 -22.92 -16.73
N LYS A 246 -0.98 -22.31 -15.88
CA LYS A 246 -2.19 -22.97 -15.38
C LYS A 246 -3.26 -23.03 -16.48
N ARG A 247 -4.11 -24.06 -16.43
CA ARG A 247 -5.23 -24.21 -17.35
C ARG A 247 -6.46 -23.53 -16.84
N ALA A 248 -7.15 -22.77 -17.70
CA ALA A 248 -8.49 -22.24 -17.50
C ALA A 248 -9.43 -22.75 -18.59
N ARG A 249 -10.71 -22.74 -18.30
CA ARG A 249 -11.75 -23.03 -19.27
C ARG A 249 -11.90 -21.83 -20.21
N PRO A 250 -11.75 -21.97 -21.54
CA PRO A 250 -12.08 -20.89 -22.46
C PRO A 250 -13.58 -20.62 -22.44
N LEU A 251 -13.94 -19.34 -22.30
CA LEU A 251 -15.30 -18.83 -22.27
C LEU A 251 -15.47 -17.82 -23.41
N PRO A 252 -15.49 -18.23 -24.68
CA PRO A 252 -15.58 -17.33 -25.83
C PRO A 252 -16.92 -16.58 -25.85
N ALA A 253 -16.93 -15.35 -26.36
CA ALA A 253 -18.14 -14.62 -26.59
C ALA A 253 -18.93 -15.25 -27.77
N ASP A 254 -20.15 -15.63 -27.51
CA ASP A 254 -21.10 -15.93 -28.58
C ASP A 254 -21.66 -14.61 -29.15
N ARG A 255 -21.62 -14.48 -30.44
CA ARG A 255 -22.08 -13.29 -31.17
C ARG A 255 -23.43 -13.50 -31.87
N SER A 256 -24.10 -14.61 -31.59
CA SER A 256 -25.43 -14.88 -32.16
C SER A 256 -26.41 -13.84 -31.63
N GLU A 257 -27.37 -13.48 -32.48
CA GLU A 257 -28.43 -12.50 -32.18
C GLU A 257 -29.33 -12.98 -31.02
N ASP A 258 -29.53 -14.30 -30.89
CA ASP A 258 -30.33 -14.93 -29.84
C ASP A 258 -29.50 -15.31 -28.60
N GLY A 259 -28.21 -15.03 -28.58
CA GLY A 259 -27.29 -15.36 -27.46
C GLY A 259 -27.63 -14.59 -26.20
N LEU A 260 -27.19 -15.15 -25.04
CA LEU A 260 -27.46 -14.53 -23.76
C LEU A 260 -26.91 -13.08 -23.67
N LEU A 261 -25.76 -12.81 -24.30
CA LEU A 261 -25.21 -11.47 -24.40
C LEU A 261 -26.05 -10.48 -25.20
N ALA A 262 -26.66 -10.92 -26.26
CA ALA A 262 -27.55 -10.09 -27.07
C ALA A 262 -28.83 -9.77 -26.27
N ARG A 263 -29.44 -10.79 -25.65
CA ARG A 263 -30.61 -10.63 -24.78
C ARG A 263 -30.32 -9.70 -23.60
N LEU A 264 -29.16 -9.83 -22.93
CA LEU A 264 -28.80 -8.93 -21.86
C LEU A 264 -28.70 -7.48 -22.37
N ARG A 265 -28.07 -7.25 -23.53
CA ARG A 265 -27.96 -5.89 -24.08
C ARG A 265 -29.31 -5.26 -24.42
N ALA A 266 -30.26 -6.06 -24.86
CA ALA A 266 -31.62 -5.61 -25.13
C ALA A 266 -32.40 -5.25 -23.87
N GLU A 267 -32.14 -5.97 -22.76
CA GLU A 267 -32.80 -5.74 -21.46
C GLU A 267 -32.23 -4.52 -20.69
N LEU A 268 -31.00 -4.09 -20.99
CA LEU A 268 -30.41 -2.94 -20.31
C LEU A 268 -31.14 -1.64 -20.65
N PRO A 269 -31.57 -0.83 -19.65
CA PRO A 269 -32.30 0.42 -19.87
C PRO A 269 -31.41 1.58 -20.36
N PHE A 270 -30.18 1.32 -20.76
CA PHE A 270 -29.19 2.31 -21.21
C PHE A 270 -28.21 1.70 -22.23
N THR A 271 -27.54 2.56 -22.97
CA THR A 271 -26.46 2.17 -23.88
C THR A 271 -25.11 2.28 -23.17
N LEU A 272 -24.20 1.35 -23.48
CA LEU A 272 -22.83 1.39 -22.93
C LEU A 272 -22.05 2.58 -23.47
N THR A 273 -21.21 3.19 -22.63
CA THR A 273 -20.25 4.22 -23.04
C THR A 273 -19.12 3.61 -23.90
N ASN A 274 -18.33 4.46 -24.56
CA ASN A 274 -17.18 3.98 -25.34
C ASN A 274 -16.14 3.28 -24.43
N ALA A 275 -15.86 3.84 -23.25
CA ALA A 275 -14.97 3.24 -22.28
C ALA A 275 -15.48 1.86 -21.81
N GLN A 276 -16.76 1.74 -21.49
CA GLN A 276 -17.36 0.46 -21.11
C GLN A 276 -17.26 -0.58 -22.24
N ARG A 277 -17.56 -0.19 -23.51
CA ARG A 277 -17.41 -1.08 -24.68
C ARG A 277 -15.97 -1.56 -24.87
N ARG A 278 -14.99 -0.66 -24.73
CA ARG A 278 -13.57 -0.99 -24.78
C ARG A 278 -13.21 -2.04 -23.73
N VAL A 279 -13.57 -1.78 -22.48
CA VAL A 279 -13.27 -2.66 -21.34
C VAL A 279 -13.96 -4.02 -21.47
N VAL A 280 -15.22 -4.05 -21.89
CA VAL A 280 -15.94 -5.30 -22.19
C VAL A 280 -15.20 -6.12 -23.25
N LYS A 281 -14.69 -5.48 -24.32
CA LYS A 281 -13.90 -6.16 -25.36
C LYS A 281 -12.61 -6.77 -24.80
N GLU A 282 -11.90 -6.06 -23.91
CA GLU A 282 -10.69 -6.54 -23.25
C GLU A 282 -10.97 -7.77 -22.37
N ILE A 283 -11.98 -7.67 -21.50
CA ILE A 283 -12.39 -8.75 -20.59
C ILE A 283 -12.88 -9.96 -21.40
N SER A 284 -13.71 -9.73 -22.41
CA SER A 284 -14.25 -10.77 -23.26
C SER A 284 -13.15 -11.54 -24.01
N GLY A 285 -12.14 -10.82 -24.51
CA GLY A 285 -10.96 -11.43 -25.12
C GLY A 285 -10.15 -12.29 -24.17
N ASP A 286 -10.03 -11.88 -22.92
CA ASP A 286 -9.30 -12.64 -21.90
C ASP A 286 -10.06 -13.87 -21.42
N LEU A 287 -11.38 -13.78 -21.27
CA LEU A 287 -12.25 -14.92 -20.94
C LEU A 287 -12.16 -16.04 -22.00
N GLY A 288 -11.89 -15.70 -23.25
CA GLY A 288 -11.72 -16.68 -24.32
C GLY A 288 -10.39 -17.44 -24.33
N LYS A 289 -9.44 -17.09 -23.45
CA LYS A 289 -8.12 -17.71 -23.40
C LYS A 289 -8.13 -19.04 -22.62
N ARG A 290 -7.13 -19.90 -22.87
CA ARG A 290 -6.97 -21.20 -22.20
C ARG A 290 -6.22 -21.12 -20.88
N PHE A 291 -5.82 -19.93 -20.46
CA PHE A 291 -5.18 -19.65 -19.17
C PHE A 291 -6.03 -18.65 -18.37
N PRO A 292 -5.97 -18.65 -17.04
CA PRO A 292 -6.85 -17.85 -16.21
C PRO A 292 -6.60 -16.35 -16.44
N MET A 293 -7.68 -15.63 -16.73
CA MET A 293 -7.70 -14.16 -16.64
C MET A 293 -7.51 -13.75 -15.20
N HIS A 294 -6.68 -12.75 -14.95
CA HIS A 294 -6.57 -12.07 -13.66
C HIS A 294 -6.53 -10.57 -13.94
N ARG A 295 -7.71 -9.93 -13.92
CA ARG A 295 -7.88 -8.56 -14.38
C ARG A 295 -8.48 -7.67 -13.29
N LEU A 296 -7.98 -6.44 -13.20
CA LEU A 296 -8.52 -5.39 -12.35
C LEU A 296 -9.32 -4.39 -13.20
N LEU A 297 -10.60 -4.28 -12.91
CA LEU A 297 -11.50 -3.27 -13.47
C LEU A 297 -11.55 -2.06 -12.55
N GLN A 298 -11.00 -0.96 -13.01
CA GLN A 298 -11.01 0.32 -12.30
C GLN A 298 -11.99 1.30 -12.94
N GLY A 299 -12.56 2.14 -12.13
CA GLY A 299 -13.40 3.23 -12.58
C GLY A 299 -13.98 3.96 -11.39
N ASP A 300 -14.27 5.21 -11.56
CA ASP A 300 -14.85 6.04 -10.51
C ASP A 300 -16.18 5.50 -9.97
N VAL A 301 -16.63 6.01 -8.84
CA VAL A 301 -17.94 5.68 -8.28
C VAL A 301 -19.01 6.03 -9.29
N GLY A 302 -19.84 5.03 -9.66
CA GLY A 302 -20.90 5.20 -10.66
C GLY A 302 -20.46 5.18 -12.13
N SER A 303 -19.22 4.81 -12.46
CA SER A 303 -18.75 4.61 -13.83
C SER A 303 -19.39 3.40 -14.57
N GLY A 304 -20.16 2.58 -13.85
CA GLY A 304 -20.86 1.41 -14.43
C GLY A 304 -20.05 0.12 -14.40
N LYS A 305 -19.16 -0.09 -13.41
CA LYS A 305 -18.44 -1.37 -13.22
C LYS A 305 -19.38 -2.57 -13.15
N THR A 306 -20.55 -2.42 -12.52
CA THR A 306 -21.54 -3.50 -12.35
C THR A 306 -22.08 -4.02 -13.68
N VAL A 307 -22.35 -3.17 -14.68
CA VAL A 307 -22.82 -3.64 -15.99
C VAL A 307 -21.72 -4.39 -16.75
N VAL A 308 -20.46 -3.98 -16.61
CA VAL A 308 -19.32 -4.71 -17.18
C VAL A 308 -19.19 -6.09 -16.54
N ALA A 309 -19.35 -6.18 -15.22
CA ALA A 309 -19.38 -7.44 -14.48
C ALA A 309 -20.56 -8.34 -14.91
N ALA A 310 -21.76 -7.76 -15.12
CA ALA A 310 -22.92 -8.49 -15.60
C ALA A 310 -22.68 -9.11 -16.99
N ILE A 311 -22.05 -8.36 -17.91
CA ILE A 311 -21.71 -8.85 -19.26
C ILE A 311 -20.66 -9.96 -19.18
N ALA A 312 -19.65 -9.83 -18.32
CA ALA A 312 -18.65 -10.89 -18.10
C ALA A 312 -19.30 -12.16 -17.51
N ALA A 313 -20.22 -11.99 -16.54
CA ALA A 313 -20.99 -13.10 -15.97
C ALA A 313 -21.87 -13.79 -17.02
N ALA A 314 -22.61 -13.03 -17.81
CA ALA A 314 -23.43 -13.58 -18.89
C ALA A 314 -22.59 -14.36 -19.90
N GLN A 315 -21.41 -13.87 -20.27
CA GLN A 315 -20.48 -14.60 -21.14
C GLN A 315 -20.05 -15.94 -20.54
N ALA A 316 -19.74 -15.98 -19.25
CA ALA A 316 -19.37 -17.23 -18.57
C ALA A 316 -20.55 -18.21 -18.53
N ILE A 317 -21.73 -17.74 -18.15
CA ILE A 317 -22.96 -18.54 -18.01
C ILE A 317 -23.39 -19.11 -19.38
N GLN A 318 -23.31 -18.33 -20.44
CA GLN A 318 -23.60 -18.77 -21.81
C GLN A 318 -22.74 -19.95 -22.26
N ASN A 319 -21.50 -20.06 -21.73
CA ASN A 319 -20.63 -21.20 -21.93
C ASN A 319 -20.88 -22.35 -20.95
N GLY A 320 -21.97 -22.30 -20.16
CA GLY A 320 -22.35 -23.31 -19.16
C GLY A 320 -21.42 -23.32 -17.94
N ALA A 321 -20.74 -22.22 -17.63
CA ALA A 321 -19.92 -22.08 -16.43
C ALA A 321 -20.67 -21.32 -15.35
N GLN A 322 -20.44 -21.68 -14.08
CA GLN A 322 -20.95 -20.92 -12.95
C GLN A 322 -20.09 -19.69 -12.66
N VAL A 323 -20.73 -18.68 -12.07
CA VAL A 323 -20.10 -17.44 -11.66
C VAL A 323 -20.29 -17.20 -10.16
N ALA A 324 -19.21 -16.78 -9.48
CA ALA A 324 -19.27 -16.30 -8.10
C ALA A 324 -18.99 -14.81 -8.06
N LEU A 325 -19.87 -14.02 -7.44
CA LEU A 325 -19.64 -12.58 -7.19
C LEU A 325 -19.57 -12.35 -5.68
N MET A 326 -18.46 -11.77 -5.24
CA MET A 326 -18.20 -11.48 -3.84
C MET A 326 -18.08 -9.97 -3.61
N ALA A 327 -18.79 -9.46 -2.60
CA ALA A 327 -18.68 -8.10 -2.10
C ALA A 327 -18.29 -8.08 -0.61
N PRO A 328 -17.62 -7.00 -0.13
CA PRO A 328 -17.09 -6.99 1.24
C PRO A 328 -18.16 -6.86 2.32
N THR A 329 -19.32 -6.33 2.01
CA THR A 329 -20.42 -6.15 2.95
C THR A 329 -21.74 -6.65 2.38
N GLU A 330 -22.69 -7.00 3.28
CA GLU A 330 -24.01 -7.47 2.88
C GLU A 330 -24.79 -6.43 2.06
N ILE A 331 -24.66 -5.15 2.41
CA ILE A 331 -25.33 -4.05 1.71
C ILE A 331 -24.84 -3.95 0.24
N LEU A 332 -23.53 -4.04 0.01
CA LEU A 332 -22.98 -4.05 -1.36
C LEU A 332 -23.39 -5.30 -2.13
N ALA A 333 -23.33 -6.45 -1.47
CA ALA A 333 -23.75 -7.71 -2.07
C ALA A 333 -25.23 -7.65 -2.46
N GLU A 334 -26.11 -7.10 -1.62
CA GLU A 334 -27.53 -6.91 -1.88
C GLU A 334 -27.79 -5.99 -3.07
N GLN A 335 -27.01 -4.92 -3.21
CA GLN A 335 -27.12 -4.04 -4.41
C GLN A 335 -26.73 -4.73 -5.70
N HIS A 336 -25.64 -5.51 -5.67
CA HIS A 336 -25.28 -6.33 -6.82
C HIS A 336 -26.38 -7.35 -7.11
N PHE A 337 -26.90 -8.01 -6.07
CA PHE A 337 -27.94 -8.99 -6.20
C PHE A 337 -29.20 -8.39 -6.86
N SER A 338 -29.74 -7.30 -6.32
CA SER A 338 -30.92 -6.64 -6.87
C SER A 338 -30.72 -6.27 -8.35
N LYS A 339 -29.63 -5.56 -8.68
CA LYS A 339 -29.37 -5.14 -10.07
C LYS A 339 -29.16 -6.31 -11.02
N LEU A 340 -28.44 -7.35 -10.59
CA LEU A 340 -28.16 -8.50 -11.44
C LEU A 340 -29.39 -9.40 -11.59
N VAL A 341 -30.24 -9.50 -10.58
CA VAL A 341 -31.55 -10.17 -10.69
C VAL A 341 -32.42 -9.45 -11.71
N ASP A 342 -32.53 -8.09 -11.62
CA ASP A 342 -33.34 -7.30 -12.54
C ASP A 342 -32.89 -7.47 -14.01
N TRP A 343 -31.59 -7.60 -14.29
CA TRP A 343 -31.07 -7.70 -15.64
C TRP A 343 -30.94 -9.13 -16.16
N LEU A 344 -30.64 -10.10 -15.30
CA LEU A 344 -30.28 -11.45 -15.72
C LEU A 344 -31.43 -12.47 -15.58
N THR A 345 -32.32 -12.30 -14.58
CA THR A 345 -33.43 -13.24 -14.40
C THR A 345 -34.42 -13.21 -15.57
N PRO A 346 -34.80 -12.05 -16.16
CA PRO A 346 -35.68 -12.02 -17.33
C PRO A 346 -35.16 -12.79 -18.54
N ILE A 347 -33.83 -12.93 -18.65
CA ILE A 347 -33.17 -13.66 -19.73
C ILE A 347 -32.84 -15.12 -19.37
N GLY A 348 -33.36 -15.62 -18.23
CA GLY A 348 -33.31 -17.03 -17.85
C GLY A 348 -32.12 -17.44 -16.99
N VAL A 349 -31.32 -16.49 -16.43
CA VAL A 349 -30.22 -16.78 -15.52
C VAL A 349 -30.74 -16.99 -14.10
N ARG A 350 -30.32 -18.07 -13.44
CA ARG A 350 -30.69 -18.42 -12.07
C ARG A 350 -29.68 -17.84 -11.09
N VAL A 351 -30.10 -16.81 -10.34
CA VAL A 351 -29.25 -16.10 -9.37
C VAL A 351 -29.54 -16.59 -7.96
N ALA A 352 -28.51 -16.98 -7.21
CA ALA A 352 -28.59 -17.37 -5.81
C ALA A 352 -27.89 -16.36 -4.90
N TRP A 353 -28.35 -16.27 -3.66
CA TRP A 353 -27.87 -15.36 -2.64
C TRP A 353 -27.24 -16.10 -1.46
N LEU A 354 -26.04 -15.70 -1.00
CA LEU A 354 -25.35 -16.33 0.12
C LEU A 354 -24.63 -15.32 1.01
N THR A 355 -25.17 -15.08 2.22
CA THR A 355 -24.55 -14.22 3.24
C THR A 355 -24.54 -14.87 4.62
N GLY A 356 -23.84 -14.23 5.54
CA GLY A 356 -23.77 -14.68 6.94
C GLY A 356 -25.10 -14.59 7.69
N SER A 357 -25.95 -13.62 7.34
CA SER A 357 -27.24 -13.34 7.99
C SER A 357 -28.38 -14.26 7.57
N LEU A 358 -28.20 -15.07 6.52
CA LEU A 358 -29.23 -16.03 6.06
C LEU A 358 -29.58 -17.06 7.13
N ASN A 359 -30.88 -17.36 7.24
CA ASN A 359 -31.32 -18.48 8.05
C ASN A 359 -30.77 -19.81 7.51
N THR A 360 -30.70 -20.81 8.39
CA THR A 360 -30.07 -22.12 8.11
C THR A 360 -30.65 -22.81 6.87
N ARG A 361 -31.95 -22.69 6.64
CA ARG A 361 -32.63 -23.36 5.52
C ARG A 361 -32.27 -22.68 4.18
N ALA A 362 -32.36 -21.36 4.10
CA ALA A 362 -32.01 -20.60 2.90
C ALA A 362 -30.52 -20.75 2.57
N ARG A 363 -29.66 -20.72 3.59
CA ARG A 363 -28.23 -20.95 3.45
C ARG A 363 -27.91 -22.33 2.86
N LYS A 364 -28.51 -23.38 3.39
CA LYS A 364 -28.36 -24.77 2.86
C LYS A 364 -28.85 -24.88 1.43
N SER A 365 -29.96 -24.23 1.08
CA SER A 365 -30.50 -24.22 -0.27
C SER A 365 -29.57 -23.53 -1.25
N ALA A 366 -29.00 -22.37 -0.90
CA ALA A 366 -28.07 -21.64 -1.76
C ALA A 366 -26.76 -22.43 -1.98
N ILE A 367 -26.24 -23.08 -0.93
CA ILE A 367 -25.04 -23.92 -1.03
C ILE A 367 -25.32 -25.15 -1.92
N ALA A 368 -26.46 -25.81 -1.74
CA ALA A 368 -26.84 -26.93 -2.59
C ALA A 368 -26.98 -26.50 -4.07
N ALA A 369 -27.63 -25.37 -4.34
CA ALA A 369 -27.80 -24.83 -5.69
C ALA A 369 -26.46 -24.46 -6.37
N ALA A 370 -25.46 -24.06 -5.63
CA ALA A 370 -24.10 -23.87 -6.14
C ALA A 370 -23.42 -25.22 -6.45
N ALA A 371 -23.58 -26.20 -5.56
CA ALA A 371 -22.93 -27.51 -5.67
C ALA A 371 -23.53 -28.40 -6.78
N ASP A 372 -24.83 -28.34 -7.01
CA ASP A 372 -25.53 -29.13 -8.02
C ASP A 372 -25.64 -28.44 -9.42
N GLY A 373 -25.21 -27.16 -9.50
CA GLY A 373 -25.24 -26.38 -10.74
C GLY A 373 -26.62 -25.81 -11.08
N THR A 374 -27.60 -25.85 -10.16
CA THR A 374 -28.91 -25.21 -10.35
C THR A 374 -28.84 -23.69 -10.23
N ALA A 375 -27.80 -23.11 -9.58
CA ALA A 375 -27.51 -21.69 -9.62
C ALA A 375 -26.41 -21.41 -10.65
N ASP A 376 -26.68 -20.49 -11.58
CA ASP A 376 -25.71 -20.04 -12.58
C ASP A 376 -24.78 -18.93 -12.02
N LEU A 377 -25.34 -18.08 -11.15
CA LEU A 377 -24.63 -16.98 -10.49
C LEU A 377 -24.91 -17.03 -8.97
N LEU A 378 -23.84 -17.13 -8.18
CA LEU A 378 -23.90 -17.01 -6.71
C LEU A 378 -23.35 -15.66 -6.28
N ILE A 379 -24.15 -14.85 -5.62
CA ILE A 379 -23.77 -13.54 -5.10
C ILE A 379 -23.75 -13.56 -3.58
N GLY A 380 -22.74 -13.00 -2.95
CA GLY A 380 -22.70 -12.91 -1.50
C GLY A 380 -21.50 -12.19 -0.95
N THR A 381 -21.26 -12.42 0.35
CA THR A 381 -20.11 -11.89 1.08
C THR A 381 -19.00 -12.94 1.21
N GLN A 382 -18.14 -12.81 2.20
CA GLN A 382 -17.11 -13.83 2.52
C GLN A 382 -17.69 -15.24 2.73
N ALA A 383 -19.01 -15.39 2.90
CA ALA A 383 -19.65 -16.70 2.98
C ALA A 383 -19.42 -17.56 1.72
N VAL A 384 -19.25 -16.94 0.56
CA VAL A 384 -19.02 -17.61 -0.74
C VAL A 384 -17.68 -18.36 -0.80
N ILE A 385 -16.68 -17.89 -0.03
CA ILE A 385 -15.33 -18.49 -0.04
C ILE A 385 -15.13 -19.57 1.03
N GLN A 386 -16.09 -19.80 1.92
CA GLN A 386 -15.98 -20.80 2.98
C GLN A 386 -15.79 -22.21 2.41
N ASP A 387 -14.99 -23.04 3.06
CA ASP A 387 -14.56 -24.36 2.53
C ASP A 387 -15.73 -25.29 2.19
N HIS A 388 -16.84 -25.20 2.91
CA HIS A 388 -18.04 -26.00 2.68
C HIS A 388 -18.90 -25.55 1.50
N VAL A 389 -18.58 -24.45 0.82
CA VAL A 389 -19.26 -24.01 -0.41
C VAL A 389 -18.51 -24.57 -1.61
N ALA A 390 -19.10 -25.56 -2.26
CA ALA A 390 -18.59 -26.13 -3.51
C ALA A 390 -19.37 -25.61 -4.70
N PHE A 391 -18.74 -25.61 -5.87
CA PHE A 391 -19.36 -25.28 -7.15
C PHE A 391 -19.30 -26.48 -8.10
N HIS A 392 -20.32 -26.66 -8.91
CA HIS A 392 -20.35 -27.71 -9.92
C HIS A 392 -19.33 -27.46 -11.04
N ASP A 393 -19.27 -26.25 -11.58
CA ASP A 393 -18.35 -25.85 -12.67
C ASP A 393 -18.07 -24.34 -12.64
N LEU A 394 -17.24 -23.90 -11.65
CA LEU A 394 -16.90 -22.49 -11.48
C LEU A 394 -15.92 -22.02 -12.55
N GLY A 395 -16.37 -21.12 -13.46
CA GLY A 395 -15.54 -20.55 -14.53
C GLY A 395 -15.09 -19.13 -14.33
N LEU A 396 -15.85 -18.32 -13.58
CA LEU A 396 -15.55 -16.92 -13.34
C LEU A 396 -15.80 -16.52 -11.88
N VAL A 397 -14.83 -15.82 -11.31
CA VAL A 397 -14.94 -15.17 -10.00
C VAL A 397 -14.88 -13.67 -10.18
N ILE A 398 -15.82 -12.94 -9.59
CA ILE A 398 -15.87 -11.47 -9.57
C ILE A 398 -15.74 -11.01 -8.12
N VAL A 399 -14.78 -10.13 -7.84
CA VAL A 399 -14.54 -9.58 -6.51
C VAL A 399 -14.69 -8.08 -6.55
N ASP A 400 -15.66 -7.53 -5.83
CA ASP A 400 -15.83 -6.08 -5.71
C ASP A 400 -15.06 -5.52 -4.52
N GLU A 401 -14.55 -4.30 -4.64
CA GLU A 401 -13.71 -3.63 -3.64
C GLU A 401 -12.55 -4.51 -3.13
N GLN A 402 -11.78 -5.04 -4.07
CA GLN A 402 -10.67 -5.99 -3.82
C GLN A 402 -9.76 -5.58 -2.65
N HIS A 403 -9.51 -4.30 -2.47
CA HIS A 403 -8.62 -3.77 -1.42
C HIS A 403 -9.11 -4.05 0.01
N ARG A 404 -10.39 -4.39 0.19
CA ARG A 404 -10.99 -4.75 1.50
C ARG A 404 -10.82 -6.22 1.86
N PHE A 405 -10.27 -7.05 0.97
CA PHE A 405 -10.05 -8.47 1.20
C PHE A 405 -8.57 -8.79 1.44
N GLY A 406 -8.29 -9.60 2.44
CA GLY A 406 -6.94 -10.11 2.70
C GLY A 406 -6.44 -11.07 1.60
N VAL A 407 -5.11 -11.20 1.49
CA VAL A 407 -4.45 -12.08 0.52
C VAL A 407 -4.95 -13.53 0.62
N GLY A 408 -5.10 -14.06 1.84
CA GLY A 408 -5.61 -15.43 2.07
C GLY A 408 -7.01 -15.66 1.52
N GLN A 409 -7.89 -14.67 1.58
CA GLN A 409 -9.27 -14.77 1.08
C GLN A 409 -9.30 -14.80 -0.45
N ARG A 410 -8.44 -14.02 -1.12
CA ARG A 410 -8.30 -14.03 -2.58
C ARG A 410 -7.76 -15.37 -3.09
N LEU A 411 -6.77 -15.92 -2.40
CA LEU A 411 -6.21 -17.25 -2.71
C LEU A 411 -7.23 -18.37 -2.53
N ALA A 412 -8.09 -18.30 -1.50
CA ALA A 412 -9.15 -19.29 -1.25
C ALA A 412 -10.14 -19.36 -2.42
N LEU A 413 -10.50 -18.25 -3.05
CA LEU A 413 -11.36 -18.23 -4.23
C LEU A 413 -10.70 -18.89 -5.46
N ALA A 414 -9.42 -18.59 -5.71
CA ALA A 414 -8.68 -19.19 -6.82
C ALA A 414 -8.60 -20.74 -6.68
N ARG A 415 -8.44 -21.23 -5.45
CA ARG A 415 -8.36 -22.68 -5.15
C ARG A 415 -9.69 -23.42 -5.32
N LYS A 416 -10.84 -22.74 -5.21
CA LYS A 416 -12.15 -23.40 -5.34
C LYS A 416 -12.40 -24.03 -6.71
N GLY A 417 -11.76 -23.51 -7.76
CA GLY A 417 -11.79 -24.13 -9.08
C GLY A 417 -10.78 -25.28 -9.25
N GLU A 418 -9.72 -25.33 -8.42
CA GLU A 418 -8.69 -26.38 -8.49
C GLU A 418 -9.22 -27.75 -8.01
N GLY A 419 -10.33 -27.80 -7.30
CA GLY A 419 -10.95 -29.02 -6.73
C GLY A 419 -11.59 -29.98 -7.73
N GLY A 420 -11.46 -29.76 -9.04
CA GLY A 420 -11.91 -30.67 -10.07
C GLY A 420 -13.45 -30.78 -10.14
N GLY A 421 -14.11 -29.80 -10.73
CA GLY A 421 -15.47 -29.98 -11.25
C GLY A 421 -15.53 -31.13 -12.27
N ALA A 422 -16.69 -31.37 -12.86
CA ALA A 422 -16.95 -32.48 -13.81
C ALA A 422 -15.92 -32.63 -14.97
N ARG A 423 -14.99 -31.68 -15.14
CA ARG A 423 -14.01 -31.62 -16.25
C ARG A 423 -12.53 -31.62 -15.81
N GLY A 424 -12.22 -31.87 -14.53
CA GLY A 424 -10.85 -31.89 -14.00
C GLY A 424 -10.40 -30.51 -13.44
N PRO A 425 -9.18 -30.41 -12.87
CA PRO A 425 -8.69 -29.22 -12.20
C PRO A 425 -8.44 -28.08 -13.21
N VAL A 426 -9.26 -27.04 -13.15
CA VAL A 426 -9.13 -25.80 -13.89
C VAL A 426 -9.21 -24.62 -12.93
N VAL A 427 -8.40 -23.58 -13.21
CA VAL A 427 -8.44 -22.34 -12.40
C VAL A 427 -9.50 -21.41 -13.01
N PRO A 428 -10.45 -20.89 -12.24
CA PRO A 428 -11.43 -19.95 -12.74
C PRO A 428 -10.77 -18.62 -13.16
N HIS A 429 -11.37 -17.95 -14.15
CA HIS A 429 -11.04 -16.57 -14.46
C HIS A 429 -11.39 -15.67 -13.28
N GLN A 430 -10.62 -14.62 -13.06
CA GLN A 430 -10.85 -13.67 -11.96
C GLN A 430 -10.93 -12.24 -12.47
N LEU A 431 -12.03 -11.58 -12.14
CA LEU A 431 -12.27 -10.16 -12.38
C LEU A 431 -12.36 -9.44 -11.03
N ASN A 432 -11.40 -8.60 -10.73
CA ASN A 432 -11.41 -7.76 -9.55
C ASN A 432 -11.92 -6.38 -9.92
N MET A 433 -12.70 -5.76 -9.03
CA MET A 433 -13.22 -4.40 -9.23
C MET A 433 -12.76 -3.49 -8.10
N SER A 434 -12.54 -2.21 -8.42
CA SER A 434 -12.26 -1.18 -7.42
C SER A 434 -12.92 0.14 -7.81
N ALA A 435 -13.58 0.79 -6.83
CA ALA A 435 -14.11 2.13 -6.97
C ALA A 435 -13.07 3.22 -6.62
N THR A 436 -11.98 2.83 -5.96
CA THR A 436 -10.84 3.74 -5.77
C THR A 436 -9.96 3.67 -7.01
N PRO A 437 -9.86 4.75 -7.79
CA PRO A 437 -8.89 4.80 -8.86
C PRO A 437 -7.47 4.66 -8.26
N ILE A 438 -6.67 3.78 -8.84
CA ILE A 438 -5.26 3.63 -8.47
C ILE A 438 -4.46 4.34 -9.56
N PRO A 439 -3.54 5.26 -9.23
CA PRO A 439 -2.71 5.90 -10.22
C PRO A 439 -2.07 4.88 -11.16
N ARG A 440 -2.06 5.18 -12.45
CA ARG A 440 -1.64 4.22 -13.49
C ARG A 440 -0.21 3.70 -13.26
N THR A 441 0.67 4.58 -12.79
CA THR A 441 2.05 4.23 -12.42
C THR A 441 2.10 3.22 -11.28
N LEU A 442 1.34 3.44 -10.22
CA LEU A 442 1.25 2.52 -9.09
C LEU A 442 0.57 1.20 -9.50
N ALA A 443 -0.48 1.26 -10.31
CA ALA A 443 -1.13 0.06 -10.82
C ALA A 443 -0.18 -0.82 -11.64
N MET A 444 0.70 -0.21 -12.44
CA MET A 444 1.66 -0.92 -13.29
C MET A 444 2.85 -1.50 -12.52
N THR A 445 3.15 -0.98 -11.34
CA THR A 445 4.28 -1.41 -10.50
C THR A 445 3.85 -2.32 -9.36
N VAL A 446 2.70 -2.05 -8.75
CA VAL A 446 2.22 -2.76 -7.55
C VAL A 446 1.26 -3.90 -7.91
N PHE A 447 0.43 -3.70 -8.92
CA PHE A 447 -0.52 -4.71 -9.41
C PHE A 447 -0.09 -5.25 -10.79
N ALA A 448 1.21 -5.29 -11.03
CA ALA A 448 1.73 -5.70 -12.34
C ALA A 448 1.51 -7.20 -12.64
N ASP A 449 1.05 -8.00 -11.68
CA ASP A 449 0.51 -9.35 -11.91
C ASP A 449 -0.93 -9.32 -12.46
N LEU A 450 -1.62 -8.17 -12.36
CA LEU A 450 -2.97 -7.97 -12.89
C LEU A 450 -2.93 -7.25 -14.25
N ASP A 451 -3.77 -7.69 -15.17
CA ASP A 451 -4.12 -6.87 -16.33
C ASP A 451 -5.13 -5.81 -15.89
N VAL A 452 -4.93 -4.55 -16.27
CA VAL A 452 -5.77 -3.43 -15.81
C VAL A 452 -6.64 -2.91 -16.94
N SER A 453 -7.94 -2.78 -16.66
CA SER A 453 -8.91 -2.07 -17.50
C SER A 453 -9.49 -0.88 -16.76
N VAL A 454 -9.54 0.26 -17.41
CA VAL A 454 -9.97 1.53 -16.80
C VAL A 454 -11.21 2.04 -17.51
N ILE A 455 -12.28 2.33 -16.74
CA ILE A 455 -13.44 3.07 -17.22
C ILE A 455 -13.19 4.55 -16.89
N ASP A 456 -12.73 5.28 -17.88
CA ASP A 456 -12.33 6.70 -17.82
C ASP A 456 -13.42 7.65 -18.35
N GLU A 457 -14.66 7.17 -18.47
CA GLU A 457 -15.81 7.91 -18.94
C GLU A 457 -17.00 7.68 -18.02
N LEU A 458 -17.71 8.74 -17.66
CA LEU A 458 -18.94 8.66 -16.87
C LEU A 458 -20.13 8.39 -17.78
N PRO A 459 -21.16 7.66 -17.28
CA PRO A 459 -22.40 7.46 -18.02
C PRO A 459 -23.09 8.77 -18.40
N PRO A 460 -23.79 8.82 -19.56
CA PRO A 460 -24.57 9.99 -19.96
C PRO A 460 -25.61 10.40 -18.92
N GLY A 461 -25.83 11.69 -18.76
CA GLY A 461 -26.83 12.26 -17.82
C GLY A 461 -26.31 12.44 -16.38
N ARG A 462 -25.05 12.13 -16.08
CA ARG A 462 -24.45 12.41 -14.79
C ARG A 462 -23.81 13.80 -14.79
N THR A 463 -24.28 14.67 -13.88
CA THR A 463 -23.71 16.00 -13.67
C THR A 463 -22.59 15.95 -12.62
N PRO A 464 -21.51 16.75 -12.78
CA PRO A 464 -20.49 16.88 -11.76
C PRO A 464 -21.09 17.39 -10.45
N VAL A 465 -20.64 16.83 -9.32
CA VAL A 465 -21.08 17.24 -7.98
C VAL A 465 -20.34 18.52 -7.57
N VAL A 466 -21.04 19.62 -7.33
CA VAL A 466 -20.41 20.87 -6.89
C VAL A 466 -19.89 20.70 -5.47
N THR A 467 -18.59 20.87 -5.26
CA THR A 467 -17.96 20.78 -3.94
C THR A 467 -17.84 22.18 -3.34
N LYS A 468 -18.33 22.38 -2.09
CA LYS A 468 -18.21 23.65 -1.35
C LYS A 468 -17.43 23.42 -0.05
N LEU A 469 -16.48 24.32 0.23
CA LEU A 469 -15.75 24.36 1.50
C LEU A 469 -16.40 25.39 2.42
N VAL A 470 -16.88 24.97 3.58
CA VAL A 470 -17.57 25.84 4.53
C VAL A 470 -16.96 25.68 5.92
N GLY A 471 -16.60 26.81 6.56
CA GLY A 471 -16.11 26.77 7.94
C GLY A 471 -17.24 26.45 8.92
N GLU A 472 -16.93 25.75 10.01
CA GLU A 472 -17.90 25.29 11.03
C GLU A 472 -18.76 26.42 11.61
N ALA A 473 -18.24 27.66 11.71
CA ALA A 473 -19.00 28.83 12.16
C ALA A 473 -20.23 29.12 11.30
N ARG A 474 -20.33 28.57 10.10
CA ARG A 474 -21.48 28.71 9.18
C ARG A 474 -22.34 27.44 9.10
N ARG A 475 -22.28 26.59 10.11
CA ARG A 475 -23.00 25.30 10.16
C ARG A 475 -24.52 25.52 10.06
N ASP A 476 -25.05 26.55 10.74
CA ASP A 476 -26.50 26.88 10.75
C ASP A 476 -27.01 27.27 9.35
N GLU A 477 -26.18 27.98 8.55
CA GLU A 477 -26.51 28.28 7.14
C GLU A 477 -26.60 27.00 6.30
N VAL A 478 -25.75 26.01 6.58
CA VAL A 478 -25.78 24.72 5.88
C VAL A 478 -27.04 23.94 6.26
N ILE A 479 -27.43 23.92 7.55
CA ILE A 479 -28.67 23.30 8.02
C ILE A 479 -29.91 23.94 7.34
N ALA A 480 -29.96 25.28 7.28
CA ALA A 480 -31.03 25.98 6.59
C ALA A 480 -31.11 25.66 5.10
N HIS A 481 -29.95 25.49 4.45
CA HIS A 481 -29.86 25.13 3.03
C HIS A 481 -30.36 23.67 2.77
N ILE A 482 -30.01 22.72 3.65
CA ILE A 482 -30.51 21.35 3.60
C ILE A 482 -32.04 21.34 3.76
N ALA A 483 -32.56 22.06 4.74
CA ALA A 483 -34.00 22.14 4.95
C ALA A 483 -34.73 22.66 3.72
N ALA A 484 -34.19 23.67 3.05
CA ALA A 484 -34.74 24.19 1.80
C ALA A 484 -34.68 23.15 0.66
N ALA A 485 -33.56 22.46 0.50
CA ALA A 485 -33.39 21.43 -0.52
C ALA A 485 -34.34 20.23 -0.33
N VAL A 486 -34.48 19.78 0.94
CA VAL A 486 -35.38 18.67 1.29
C VAL A 486 -36.84 19.06 1.07
N ARG A 487 -37.26 20.27 1.47
CA ARG A 487 -38.60 20.77 1.18
C ARG A 487 -38.90 20.92 -0.31
N ALA A 488 -37.84 21.06 -1.14
CA ALA A 488 -37.96 21.01 -2.59
C ALA A 488 -38.01 19.57 -3.16
N GLY A 489 -38.09 18.54 -2.30
CA GLY A 489 -38.23 17.12 -2.69
C GLY A 489 -36.90 16.37 -2.89
N GLN A 490 -35.79 16.95 -2.47
CA GLN A 490 -34.48 16.29 -2.50
C GLN A 490 -34.25 15.51 -1.21
N GLN A 491 -33.29 14.58 -1.24
CA GLN A 491 -32.81 13.89 -0.03
C GLN A 491 -31.35 14.28 0.26
N ALA A 492 -30.98 14.26 1.55
CA ALA A 492 -29.66 14.67 1.99
C ALA A 492 -28.99 13.62 2.88
N TYR A 493 -27.66 13.57 2.78
CA TYR A 493 -26.78 12.88 3.73
C TYR A 493 -26.09 13.88 4.63
N TRP A 494 -25.96 13.53 5.91
CA TRP A 494 -25.10 14.20 6.88
C TRP A 494 -24.14 13.19 7.49
N VAL A 495 -22.85 13.33 7.18
CA VAL A 495 -21.81 12.38 7.58
C VAL A 495 -21.01 12.94 8.74
N CYS A 496 -21.02 12.22 9.86
CA CYS A 496 -20.20 12.52 11.03
C CYS A 496 -18.84 11.84 10.96
N PRO A 497 -17.76 12.47 11.46
CA PRO A 497 -16.42 11.94 11.39
C PRO A 497 -16.22 10.69 12.28
N LEU A 498 -15.22 9.89 11.92
CA LEU A 498 -14.61 8.89 12.79
C LEU A 498 -13.72 9.61 13.82
N VAL A 499 -13.84 9.25 15.09
CA VAL A 499 -12.93 9.71 16.15
C VAL A 499 -11.94 8.57 16.43
N GLU A 500 -10.68 8.72 16.01
CA GLU A 500 -9.64 7.68 16.06
C GLU A 500 -9.41 7.06 17.44
N GLU A 501 -9.81 7.74 18.52
CA GLU A 501 -9.53 7.31 19.90
C GLU A 501 -10.58 6.35 20.49
N SER A 502 -11.81 6.28 19.96
CA SER A 502 -12.86 5.38 20.49
C SER A 502 -14.09 5.28 19.58
N GLU A 503 -14.43 4.04 19.18
CA GLU A 503 -15.73 3.74 18.52
C GLU A 503 -16.97 4.20 19.33
N ALA A 504 -16.82 4.41 20.64
CA ALA A 504 -17.88 4.90 21.50
C ALA A 504 -18.14 6.41 21.29
N LEU A 505 -17.08 7.20 21.08
CA LEU A 505 -17.17 8.65 20.79
C LEU A 505 -17.76 8.90 19.40
N GLU A 506 -17.46 8.06 18.42
CA GLU A 506 -18.06 8.14 17.07
C GLU A 506 -19.59 8.00 17.13
N LEU A 507 -20.05 7.00 17.87
CA LEU A 507 -21.47 6.76 18.06
C LEU A 507 -22.13 7.95 18.75
N GLN A 508 -21.50 8.49 19.80
CA GLN A 508 -22.03 9.63 20.54
C GLN A 508 -22.17 10.85 19.63
N THR A 509 -21.16 11.17 18.82
CA THR A 509 -21.21 12.30 17.88
C THR A 509 -22.35 12.17 16.87
N ALA A 510 -22.56 10.98 16.30
CA ALA A 510 -23.65 10.75 15.34
C ALA A 510 -25.03 10.82 16.00
N VAL A 511 -25.17 10.30 17.23
CA VAL A 511 -26.42 10.36 18.01
C VAL A 511 -26.73 11.81 18.42
N ASP A 512 -25.73 12.57 18.87
CA ASP A 512 -25.91 13.98 19.26
C ASP A 512 -26.28 14.83 18.04
N THR A 513 -25.62 14.61 16.90
CA THR A 513 -25.98 15.27 15.63
C THR A 513 -27.39 14.91 15.19
N TYR A 514 -27.78 13.65 15.30
CA TYR A 514 -29.15 13.20 14.99
C TYR A 514 -30.19 13.89 15.87
N ALA A 515 -29.97 13.92 17.19
CA ALA A 515 -30.86 14.59 18.14
C ALA A 515 -30.98 16.12 17.87
N LEU A 516 -29.85 16.77 17.56
CA LEU A 516 -29.82 18.15 17.16
C LEU A 516 -30.65 18.41 15.91
N MET A 517 -30.44 17.58 14.85
CA MET A 517 -31.18 17.72 13.59
C MET A 517 -32.70 17.52 13.79
N GLN A 518 -33.09 16.59 14.66
CA GLN A 518 -34.50 16.42 15.00
C GLN A 518 -35.12 17.65 15.69
N SER A 519 -34.35 18.34 16.52
CA SER A 519 -34.79 19.52 17.21
C SER A 519 -34.85 20.75 16.29
N GLU A 520 -33.88 20.92 15.39
CA GLU A 520 -33.78 22.01 14.43
C GLU A 520 -34.74 21.89 13.24
N LEU A 521 -35.04 20.64 12.83
CA LEU A 521 -35.81 20.30 11.65
C LEU A 521 -36.96 19.34 11.98
N PRO A 522 -37.92 19.74 12.83
CA PRO A 522 -38.97 18.85 13.33
C PRO A 522 -39.97 18.42 12.27
N ASP A 523 -40.01 19.10 11.13
CA ASP A 523 -40.84 18.78 9.96
C ASP A 523 -40.24 17.75 9.02
N LEU A 524 -38.95 17.36 9.21
CA LEU A 524 -38.28 16.42 8.37
C LEU A 524 -38.22 15.01 9.00
N ARG A 525 -38.29 13.99 8.15
CA ARG A 525 -38.10 12.60 8.56
C ARG A 525 -36.61 12.26 8.53
N ILE A 526 -36.03 12.17 9.72
CA ILE A 526 -34.58 11.97 9.87
C ILE A 526 -34.29 10.53 10.29
N GLY A 527 -33.34 9.88 9.61
CA GLY A 527 -32.86 8.54 9.94
C GLY A 527 -31.41 8.59 10.46
N LEU A 528 -31.03 7.57 11.24
CA LEU A 528 -29.67 7.40 11.77
C LEU A 528 -29.11 6.04 11.37
N VAL A 529 -27.86 6.03 10.82
CA VAL A 529 -27.13 4.80 10.51
C VAL A 529 -25.68 4.90 11.03
N HIS A 530 -25.26 3.91 11.81
CA HIS A 530 -23.89 3.84 12.34
C HIS A 530 -23.37 2.40 12.38
N GLY A 531 -22.06 2.22 12.62
CA GLY A 531 -21.38 0.92 12.58
C GLY A 531 -21.98 -0.16 13.48
N ARG A 532 -22.47 0.21 14.66
CA ARG A 532 -22.98 -0.72 15.68
C ARG A 532 -24.44 -1.15 15.50
N LEU A 533 -25.19 -0.54 14.58
CA LEU A 533 -26.54 -1.04 14.30
C LEU A 533 -26.50 -2.48 13.80
N PRO A 534 -27.42 -3.35 14.20
CA PRO A 534 -27.61 -4.66 13.61
C PRO A 534 -27.79 -4.58 12.09
N SER A 535 -27.28 -5.56 11.34
CA SER A 535 -27.37 -5.55 9.87
C SER A 535 -28.79 -5.42 9.35
N ALA A 536 -29.77 -6.04 10.02
CA ALA A 536 -31.18 -5.94 9.66
C ALA A 536 -31.75 -4.52 9.82
N GLU A 537 -31.40 -3.83 10.91
CA GLU A 537 -31.83 -2.45 11.15
C GLU A 537 -31.19 -1.48 10.17
N LYS A 538 -29.88 -1.66 9.86
CA LYS A 538 -29.21 -0.89 8.81
C LYS A 538 -29.92 -1.04 7.47
N ALA A 539 -30.23 -2.29 7.09
CA ALA A 539 -30.94 -2.58 5.85
C ALA A 539 -32.32 -1.90 5.81
N GLN A 540 -33.06 -1.93 6.93
CA GLN A 540 -34.37 -1.31 7.04
C GLN A 540 -34.31 0.20 6.88
N VAL A 541 -33.39 0.90 7.59
CA VAL A 541 -33.22 2.36 7.49
C VAL A 541 -32.81 2.75 6.09
N MET A 542 -31.89 1.98 5.48
CA MET A 542 -31.44 2.24 4.10
C MET A 542 -32.54 1.99 3.06
N ALA A 543 -33.40 0.99 3.28
CA ALA A 543 -34.57 0.74 2.42
C ALA A 543 -35.58 1.91 2.51
N ALA A 544 -35.88 2.38 3.74
CA ALA A 544 -36.75 3.52 3.97
C ALA A 544 -36.19 4.81 3.34
N PHE A 545 -34.87 5.04 3.41
CA PHE A 545 -34.23 6.18 2.76
C PHE A 545 -34.31 6.07 1.23
N ARG A 546 -34.11 4.87 0.67
CA ARG A 546 -34.28 4.63 -0.79
C ARG A 546 -35.72 4.83 -1.24
N ALA A 547 -36.69 4.43 -0.42
CA ALA A 547 -38.12 4.63 -0.70
C ALA A 547 -38.58 6.09 -0.52
N ALA A 548 -37.69 7.00 -0.14
CA ALA A 548 -37.97 8.39 0.20
C ALA A 548 -38.95 8.53 1.39
N GLU A 549 -38.93 7.57 2.31
CA GLU A 549 -39.61 7.66 3.62
C GLU A 549 -38.77 8.41 4.66
N ILE A 550 -37.48 8.58 4.41
CA ILE A 550 -36.51 9.36 5.15
C ILE A 550 -35.97 10.46 4.25
N ASP A 551 -35.93 11.69 4.74
CA ASP A 551 -35.53 12.90 4.01
C ASP A 551 -34.07 13.25 4.22
N LEU A 552 -33.59 13.12 5.47
CA LEU A 552 -32.20 13.36 5.89
C LEU A 552 -31.65 12.12 6.60
N LEU A 553 -30.54 11.61 6.11
CA LEU A 553 -29.85 10.48 6.72
C LEU A 553 -28.57 10.96 7.42
N VAL A 554 -28.59 10.93 8.77
CA VAL A 554 -27.39 11.13 9.59
C VAL A 554 -26.63 9.80 9.66
N ALA A 555 -25.34 9.81 9.38
CA ALA A 555 -24.56 8.58 9.33
C ALA A 555 -23.09 8.79 9.72
N THR A 556 -22.46 7.72 10.18
CA THR A 556 -20.99 7.62 10.24
C THR A 556 -20.45 7.18 8.88
N THR A 557 -19.15 6.90 8.78
CA THR A 557 -18.48 6.43 7.54
C THR A 557 -19.06 5.14 6.95
N VAL A 558 -19.97 4.46 7.62
CA VAL A 558 -20.63 3.23 7.12
C VAL A 558 -21.27 3.44 5.73
N ILE A 559 -21.65 4.67 5.37
CA ILE A 559 -22.17 4.97 4.02
C ILE A 559 -21.10 5.10 2.93
N GLU A 560 -19.80 5.01 3.25
CA GLU A 560 -18.77 4.77 2.20
C GLU A 560 -19.12 3.53 1.38
N VAL A 561 -19.82 2.59 2.01
CA VAL A 561 -20.21 1.30 1.43
C VAL A 561 -21.63 1.41 0.85
N GLY A 562 -21.70 1.89 -0.33
CA GLY A 562 -22.53 1.59 -1.46
C GLY A 562 -24.04 1.59 -1.47
N VAL A 563 -24.82 2.58 -1.03
CA VAL A 563 -26.25 2.61 -1.39
C VAL A 563 -26.52 3.64 -2.50
N ASP A 564 -27.22 3.20 -3.54
CA ASP A 564 -27.64 4.02 -4.69
C ASP A 564 -29.00 4.67 -4.36
N VAL A 565 -29.02 5.99 -4.15
CA VAL A 565 -30.24 6.75 -3.87
C VAL A 565 -30.34 7.92 -4.85
N PRO A 566 -31.11 7.77 -5.94
CA PRO A 566 -31.17 8.76 -7.04
C PRO A 566 -31.66 10.15 -6.62
N LYS A 567 -32.50 10.25 -5.58
CA LYS A 567 -33.04 11.53 -5.06
C LYS A 567 -32.07 12.23 -4.11
N ALA A 568 -31.00 11.56 -3.63
CA ALA A 568 -30.01 12.17 -2.75
C ALA A 568 -29.08 13.07 -3.57
N SER A 569 -29.26 14.36 -3.45
CA SER A 569 -28.51 15.40 -4.16
C SER A 569 -27.62 16.26 -3.26
N VAL A 570 -27.79 16.20 -1.93
CA VAL A 570 -26.99 16.96 -0.98
C VAL A 570 -26.20 16.00 -0.08
N MET A 571 -24.87 16.22 -0.01
CA MET A 571 -23.97 15.54 0.90
C MET A 571 -23.30 16.58 1.80
N VAL A 572 -23.40 16.43 3.11
CA VAL A 572 -22.61 17.21 4.06
C VAL A 572 -21.65 16.28 4.79
N ILE A 573 -20.39 16.66 4.85
CA ILE A 573 -19.36 15.94 5.58
C ILE A 573 -18.83 16.85 6.67
N GLU A 574 -19.11 16.51 7.91
CA GLU A 574 -18.72 17.25 9.09
C GLU A 574 -17.26 16.92 9.47
N HIS A 575 -16.49 17.91 9.92
CA HIS A 575 -15.05 17.78 10.18
C HIS A 575 -14.28 17.13 9.02
N ALA A 576 -14.52 17.61 7.82
CA ALA A 576 -13.95 17.05 6.59
C ALA A 576 -12.40 17.00 6.59
N GLU A 577 -11.74 17.85 7.40
CA GLU A 577 -10.28 17.85 7.59
C GLU A 577 -9.73 16.54 8.21
N ARG A 578 -10.57 15.74 8.86
CA ARG A 578 -10.20 14.47 9.49
C ARG A 578 -10.25 13.29 8.54
N PHE A 579 -10.96 13.42 7.42
CA PHE A 579 -11.10 12.35 6.43
C PHE A 579 -9.91 12.26 5.50
N GLY A 580 -9.61 11.04 5.03
CA GLY A 580 -8.69 10.81 3.93
C GLY A 580 -9.28 11.27 2.59
N LEU A 581 -8.41 11.59 1.62
CA LEU A 581 -8.84 12.10 0.32
C LEU A 581 -9.71 11.08 -0.43
N ALA A 582 -9.31 9.82 -0.41
CA ALA A 582 -10.08 8.72 -1.00
C ALA A 582 -11.48 8.57 -0.37
N GLN A 583 -11.59 8.75 0.97
CA GLN A 583 -12.87 8.68 1.68
C GLN A 583 -13.79 9.83 1.28
N LEU A 584 -13.28 11.07 1.28
CA LEU A 584 -14.04 12.24 0.82
C LEU A 584 -14.55 12.05 -0.61
N HIS A 585 -13.72 11.50 -1.49
CA HIS A 585 -14.10 11.21 -2.87
C HIS A 585 -15.19 10.14 -2.96
N GLN A 586 -15.09 9.05 -2.21
CA GLN A 586 -16.11 8.00 -2.16
C GLN A 586 -17.45 8.53 -1.63
N LEU A 587 -17.41 9.34 -0.57
CA LEU A 587 -18.61 9.98 0.00
C LEU A 587 -19.24 10.95 -0.99
N ARG A 588 -18.45 11.84 -1.63
CA ARG A 588 -18.94 12.73 -2.69
C ARG A 588 -19.62 11.96 -3.82
N GLY A 589 -19.09 10.82 -4.19
CA GLY A 589 -19.66 9.95 -5.23
C GLY A 589 -21.01 9.29 -4.86
N ARG A 590 -21.51 9.45 -3.62
CA ARG A 590 -22.83 8.95 -3.21
C ARG A 590 -23.97 9.83 -3.65
N VAL A 591 -23.72 11.08 -4.00
CA VAL A 591 -24.68 12.01 -4.63
C VAL A 591 -24.33 12.19 -6.11
N GLY A 592 -25.18 12.88 -6.88
CA GLY A 592 -24.97 13.09 -8.32
C GLY A 592 -25.40 11.89 -9.18
N ARG A 593 -26.38 11.09 -8.72
CA ARG A 593 -26.88 9.91 -9.44
C ARG A 593 -28.25 10.14 -10.09
N GLY A 594 -28.88 11.27 -9.80
CA GLY A 594 -30.13 11.73 -10.39
C GLY A 594 -29.93 12.88 -11.39
N ALA A 595 -31.03 13.39 -11.94
CA ALA A 595 -31.03 14.52 -12.86
C ALA A 595 -30.85 15.89 -12.17
N ALA A 596 -30.99 15.97 -10.84
CA ALA A 596 -30.85 17.21 -10.08
C ALA A 596 -29.37 17.58 -9.87
N GLU A 597 -29.09 18.88 -9.88
CA GLU A 597 -27.76 19.38 -9.47
C GLU A 597 -27.45 18.90 -8.05
N SER A 598 -26.24 18.39 -7.86
CA SER A 598 -25.83 17.82 -6.60
C SER A 598 -24.69 18.60 -5.97
N VAL A 599 -24.75 18.76 -4.64
CA VAL A 599 -23.80 19.55 -3.85
C VAL A 599 -23.17 18.67 -2.76
N CYS A 600 -21.85 18.74 -2.64
CA CYS A 600 -21.11 18.19 -1.52
C CYS A 600 -20.51 19.33 -0.70
N VAL A 601 -20.97 19.49 0.54
CA VAL A 601 -20.49 20.49 1.50
C VAL A 601 -19.46 19.83 2.42
N LEU A 602 -18.26 20.35 2.42
CA LEU A 602 -17.19 19.95 3.32
C LEU A 602 -17.10 20.96 4.44
N LEU A 603 -17.66 20.64 5.60
CA LEU A 603 -17.56 21.44 6.82
C LEU A 603 -16.21 21.18 7.48
N TYR A 604 -15.47 22.25 7.80
CA TYR A 604 -14.16 22.14 8.41
C TYR A 604 -13.96 23.07 9.59
N GLN A 605 -13.14 22.63 10.55
CA GLN A 605 -12.75 23.40 11.71
C GLN A 605 -11.35 24.02 11.54
N THR A 606 -11.17 25.26 11.99
CA THR A 606 -9.87 25.94 12.01
C THR A 606 -9.23 25.86 13.41
N PRO A 607 -7.86 25.82 13.51
CA PRO A 607 -6.88 25.96 12.43
C PRO A 607 -6.65 24.65 11.66
N LEU A 608 -6.53 24.74 10.33
CA LEU A 608 -6.22 23.59 9.48
C LEU A 608 -4.69 23.32 9.44
N SER A 609 -4.31 22.06 9.57
CA SER A 609 -2.95 21.63 9.24
C SER A 609 -2.66 21.82 7.73
N ARG A 610 -1.38 21.89 7.34
CA ARG A 610 -1.00 22.00 5.92
C ARG A 610 -1.62 20.87 5.09
N ILE A 611 -1.52 19.62 5.56
CA ILE A 611 -2.04 18.44 4.88
C ILE A 611 -3.57 18.48 4.73
N ALA A 612 -4.29 18.88 5.80
CA ALA A 612 -5.74 18.99 5.74
C ALA A 612 -6.19 20.06 4.73
N ARG A 613 -5.49 21.20 4.67
CA ARG A 613 -5.76 22.27 3.71
C ARG A 613 -5.55 21.81 2.26
N GLU A 614 -4.46 21.08 2.00
CA GLU A 614 -4.16 20.52 0.68
C GLU A 614 -5.22 19.49 0.26
N ARG A 615 -5.70 18.62 1.17
CA ARG A 615 -6.79 17.67 0.90
C ARG A 615 -8.10 18.37 0.52
N LEU A 616 -8.56 19.30 1.35
CA LEU A 616 -9.81 20.02 1.08
C LEU A 616 -9.71 20.80 -0.23
N ARG A 617 -8.57 21.41 -0.51
CA ARG A 617 -8.30 22.11 -1.76
C ARG A 617 -8.36 21.17 -2.96
N ALA A 618 -7.77 19.98 -2.87
CA ALA A 618 -7.83 18.97 -3.93
C ALA A 618 -9.28 18.57 -4.25
N MET A 619 -10.10 18.35 -3.23
CA MET A 619 -11.53 18.02 -3.41
C MET A 619 -12.33 19.15 -4.07
N PHE A 620 -11.94 20.40 -3.83
CA PHE A 620 -12.57 21.58 -4.43
C PHE A 620 -12.15 21.80 -5.88
N GLU A 621 -10.86 21.58 -6.20
CA GLU A 621 -10.28 21.88 -7.52
C GLU A 621 -10.62 20.84 -8.59
N THR A 622 -10.82 19.57 -8.21
CA THR A 622 -11.02 18.50 -9.20
C THR A 622 -12.16 17.54 -8.86
N HIS A 623 -12.81 17.08 -9.92
CA HIS A 623 -13.81 16.00 -9.87
C HIS A 623 -13.24 14.67 -10.34
N ASP A 624 -12.04 14.67 -10.95
CA ASP A 624 -11.39 13.48 -11.48
C ASP A 624 -10.86 12.60 -10.33
N GLY A 625 -11.45 11.40 -10.19
CA GLY A 625 -11.04 10.44 -9.16
C GLY A 625 -9.60 9.95 -9.32
N PHE A 626 -9.06 9.89 -10.55
CA PHE A 626 -7.66 9.50 -10.78
C PHE A 626 -6.69 10.57 -10.31
N GLU A 627 -7.01 11.85 -10.54
CA GLU A 627 -6.23 12.98 -10.04
C GLU A 627 -6.28 13.06 -8.51
N ILE A 628 -7.45 12.82 -7.91
CA ILE A 628 -7.61 12.75 -6.45
C ILE A 628 -6.76 11.62 -5.87
N ALA A 629 -6.80 10.44 -6.48
CA ALA A 629 -6.00 9.31 -6.04
C ALA A 629 -4.48 9.56 -6.19
N ARG A 630 -4.07 10.27 -7.25
CA ARG A 630 -2.68 10.69 -7.43
C ARG A 630 -2.22 11.62 -6.29
N ARG A 631 -3.03 12.63 -5.96
CA ARG A 631 -2.75 13.56 -4.85
C ARG A 631 -2.78 12.87 -3.47
N ASP A 632 -3.68 11.89 -3.26
CA ASP A 632 -3.72 11.09 -2.03
C ASP A 632 -2.44 10.26 -1.87
N LEU A 633 -1.96 9.66 -2.96
CA LEU A 633 -0.70 8.92 -2.99
C LEU A 633 0.51 9.83 -2.68
N GLU A 634 0.55 11.03 -3.25
CA GLU A 634 1.61 12.02 -2.99
C GLU A 634 1.67 12.45 -1.52
N GLN A 635 0.50 12.55 -0.85
CA GLN A 635 0.43 12.95 0.55
C GLN A 635 0.78 11.84 1.54
N ARG A 636 0.36 10.60 1.26
CA ARG A 636 0.55 9.45 2.17
C ARG A 636 1.81 8.66 1.90
N GLY A 637 2.33 8.77 0.68
CA GLY A 637 3.36 7.86 0.17
C GLY A 637 2.84 6.46 -0.15
N PRO A 638 3.56 5.71 -1.00
CA PRO A 638 3.12 4.39 -1.50
C PRO A 638 2.99 3.34 -0.39
N GLY A 639 3.76 3.44 0.69
CA GLY A 639 3.75 2.48 1.80
C GLY A 639 2.50 2.53 2.67
N GLU A 640 1.91 3.70 2.86
CA GLU A 640 0.69 3.87 3.65
C GLU A 640 -0.57 3.63 2.80
N PHE A 641 -0.52 4.01 1.53
CA PHE A 641 -1.59 3.78 0.56
C PHE A 641 -1.88 2.28 0.36
N LEU A 642 -0.85 1.45 0.35
CA LEU A 642 -0.96 -0.01 0.19
C LEU A 642 -1.32 -0.76 1.47
N GLY A 643 -1.31 -0.08 2.62
CA GLY A 643 -1.52 -0.68 3.94
C GLY A 643 -0.36 -1.59 4.34
N LYS A 644 0.36 -1.27 5.39
CA LYS A 644 1.56 -2.00 5.91
C LYS A 644 1.38 -3.51 6.13
N ARG A 645 0.16 -4.05 6.02
CA ARG A 645 -0.18 -5.47 6.27
C ARG A 645 -0.95 -6.16 5.14
N GLN A 646 -1.38 -5.44 4.08
CA GLN A 646 -2.27 -6.01 3.06
C GLN A 646 -1.57 -6.40 1.76
N SER A 647 -0.39 -5.85 1.49
CA SER A 647 0.38 -6.25 0.34
C SER A 647 1.41 -7.29 0.78
N GLY A 648 1.28 -8.51 0.34
CA GLY A 648 2.37 -9.49 0.38
C GLY A 648 3.57 -9.08 -0.50
N MET A 649 3.62 -7.83 -0.94
CA MET A 649 4.70 -7.23 -1.71
C MET A 649 5.73 -6.61 -0.77
N ALA A 650 6.99 -6.95 -0.97
CA ALA A 650 8.09 -6.25 -0.34
C ALA A 650 8.02 -4.77 -0.73
N LEU A 651 7.84 -3.90 0.27
CA LEU A 651 8.02 -2.46 0.08
C LEU A 651 9.40 -2.23 -0.51
N LEU A 652 9.49 -1.40 -1.55
CA LEU A 652 10.76 -0.95 -2.11
C LEU A 652 11.58 -0.31 -0.98
N ARG A 653 12.87 -0.63 -0.92
CA ARG A 653 13.79 -0.16 0.13
C ARG A 653 14.48 1.11 -0.28
N PHE A 654 14.74 1.28 -1.55
CA PHE A 654 15.60 2.31 -2.13
C PHE A 654 14.88 3.19 -3.15
N ALA A 655 14.06 2.61 -4.00
CA ALA A 655 13.32 3.32 -5.03
C ALA A 655 12.01 3.90 -4.47
N ASP A 656 11.69 5.12 -4.90
CA ASP A 656 10.37 5.74 -4.72
C ASP A 656 9.63 5.77 -6.05
N LEU A 657 8.43 5.18 -6.08
CA LEU A 657 7.66 5.04 -7.34
C LEU A 657 7.16 6.37 -7.93
N GLN A 658 7.18 7.44 -7.16
CA GLN A 658 6.79 8.77 -7.64
C GLN A 658 8.01 9.49 -8.23
N GLU A 659 9.09 9.53 -7.46
CA GLU A 659 10.33 10.19 -7.89
C GLU A 659 11.03 9.40 -9.00
N ASP A 660 11.03 8.06 -8.91
CA ASP A 660 11.71 7.14 -9.80
C ASP A 660 10.79 6.55 -10.90
N ALA A 661 9.67 7.22 -11.25
CA ALA A 661 8.69 6.71 -12.22
C ALA A 661 9.31 6.40 -13.60
N ALA A 662 10.21 7.26 -14.09
CA ALA A 662 10.91 7.02 -15.34
C ALA A 662 11.82 5.77 -15.26
N LEU A 663 12.49 5.58 -14.14
CA LEU A 663 13.34 4.43 -13.86
C LEU A 663 12.53 3.13 -13.80
N ALA A 664 11.32 3.18 -13.23
CA ALA A 664 10.40 2.06 -13.18
C ALA A 664 9.93 1.60 -14.57
N VAL A 665 9.73 2.56 -15.50
CA VAL A 665 9.42 2.24 -16.91
C VAL A 665 10.60 1.54 -17.57
N GLN A 666 11.82 2.06 -17.40
CA GLN A 666 13.05 1.44 -17.94
C GLN A 666 13.27 0.04 -17.37
N ALA A 667 13.11 -0.15 -16.07
CA ALA A 667 13.22 -1.45 -15.42
C ALA A 667 12.20 -2.47 -15.95
N ARG A 668 10.99 -2.04 -16.28
CA ARG A 668 9.97 -2.89 -16.89
C ARG A 668 10.34 -3.31 -18.30
N GLU A 669 10.84 -2.38 -19.12
CA GLU A 669 11.33 -2.68 -20.47
C GLU A 669 12.51 -3.67 -20.43
N ALA A 670 13.46 -3.42 -19.51
CA ALA A 670 14.59 -4.31 -19.28
C ALA A 670 14.13 -5.70 -18.83
N ALA A 671 13.15 -5.80 -17.94
CA ALA A 671 12.61 -7.08 -17.48
C ALA A 671 11.97 -7.88 -18.61
N ALA A 672 11.25 -7.22 -19.53
CA ALA A 672 10.65 -7.88 -20.68
C ALA A 672 11.73 -8.44 -21.62
N SER A 673 12.71 -7.61 -22.01
CA SER A 673 13.83 -8.02 -22.89
C SER A 673 14.67 -9.13 -22.25
N LEU A 674 15.03 -9.02 -20.95
CA LEU A 674 15.82 -10.04 -20.26
C LEU A 674 15.09 -11.38 -20.18
N ARG A 675 13.78 -11.39 -19.94
CA ARG A 675 13.00 -12.65 -19.90
C ARG A 675 12.94 -13.34 -21.24
N GLU A 676 12.87 -12.57 -22.33
CA GLU A 676 12.79 -13.11 -23.69
C GLU A 676 14.15 -13.52 -24.24
N GLU A 677 15.17 -12.69 -24.08
CA GLU A 677 16.47 -12.85 -24.72
C GLU A 677 17.52 -13.52 -23.83
N MET A 678 17.47 -13.34 -22.52
CA MET A 678 18.48 -13.76 -21.54
C MET A 678 17.86 -14.26 -20.22
N PRO A 679 17.07 -15.36 -20.24
CA PRO A 679 16.36 -15.86 -19.07
C PRO A 679 17.27 -16.19 -17.88
N ASP A 680 18.46 -16.74 -18.13
CA ASP A 680 19.44 -17.07 -17.08
C ASP A 680 19.93 -15.82 -16.33
N VAL A 681 20.11 -14.71 -17.05
CA VAL A 681 20.47 -13.40 -16.45
C VAL A 681 19.33 -12.88 -15.58
N ALA A 682 18.11 -13.00 -16.06
CA ALA A 682 16.91 -12.60 -15.30
C ALA A 682 16.78 -13.38 -13.99
N ASP A 683 17.00 -14.71 -14.04
CA ASP A 683 16.93 -15.58 -12.88
C ASP A 683 18.10 -15.35 -11.91
N ALA A 684 19.32 -15.11 -12.41
CA ALA A 684 20.46 -14.73 -11.58
C ALA A 684 20.21 -13.40 -10.83
N HIS A 685 19.60 -12.41 -11.51
CA HIS A 685 19.26 -11.12 -10.91
C HIS A 685 18.18 -11.28 -9.85
N LEU A 686 17.11 -12.04 -10.12
CA LEU A 686 16.07 -12.35 -9.14
C LEU A 686 16.65 -13.04 -7.90
N ASN A 687 17.48 -14.06 -8.10
CA ASN A 687 18.10 -14.80 -7.00
C ASN A 687 18.97 -13.91 -6.12
N ARG A 688 19.66 -12.92 -6.68
CA ARG A 688 20.44 -11.94 -5.90
C ARG A 688 19.57 -11.09 -4.98
N TRP A 689 18.45 -10.58 -5.49
CA TRP A 689 17.63 -9.58 -4.81
C TRP A 689 16.52 -10.16 -3.93
N LEU A 690 16.03 -11.39 -4.25
CA LEU A 690 14.89 -12.01 -3.57
C LEU A 690 15.25 -13.27 -2.77
N ARG A 691 16.53 -13.63 -2.68
CA ARG A 691 16.98 -14.80 -1.90
C ARG A 691 16.50 -14.71 -0.44
N GLY A 692 15.82 -15.77 0.05
CA GLY A 692 15.21 -15.79 1.38
C GLY A 692 13.86 -15.06 1.49
N ARG A 693 13.32 -14.57 0.37
CA ARG A 693 12.00 -13.91 0.27
C ARG A 693 11.09 -14.63 -0.72
N GLU A 694 11.25 -15.91 -0.91
CA GLU A 694 10.51 -16.73 -1.88
C GLU A 694 9.00 -16.76 -1.65
N ASP A 695 8.55 -16.48 -0.43
CA ASP A 695 7.12 -16.35 -0.11
C ASP A 695 6.46 -15.19 -0.88
N PHE A 696 7.23 -14.18 -1.32
CA PHE A 696 6.73 -13.07 -2.15
C PHE A 696 6.48 -13.48 -3.62
N LEU A 697 7.03 -14.60 -4.07
CA LEU A 697 6.77 -15.13 -5.42
C LEU A 697 5.48 -15.97 -5.49
N ARG A 698 4.90 -16.32 -4.32
CA ARG A 698 3.73 -17.22 -4.21
C ARG A 698 2.41 -16.49 -3.92
N THR A 699 2.44 -15.18 -3.75
CA THR A 699 1.25 -14.34 -3.54
C THR A 699 0.87 -13.59 -4.80
#